data_b64d1a5db4c4762b9452808dcace7f12
#
_entry.id   b64d1a5db4c4762b9452808dcace7f12
#
_cell.length_a   1.000
_cell.length_b   1.000
_cell.length_c   1.000
_cell.angle_alpha   90.00
_cell.angle_beta   90.00
_cell.angle_gamma   90.00
#
_symmetry.space_group_name_H-M   'P 1'
#
loop_
_entity.id
_entity.type
_entity.pdbx_description
1 polymer ?
#
loop_
_entity_poly.entity_id
_entity_poly.type
_entity_poly.pdbx_seq_one_letter_code
_entity_poly.pdbx_strand_id
1 'polypeptide(L)'
;MEKRMSTQQRAAGNACPTAAFSFDPARLAQRRRWAGAFAALCGLALSPSALLAEEHSQHQDHAVELAPSVVTGVAQSSPLTIVTNPKEPRQPVPASDGADYLKTIPGFAVIRNGGSNGDPVLRGMFGSRLNILTNGGMMLGACPNRMDAPTSYISPETYDKLTVIKGPQTVLWGPGASAGTILFEREPERFGELGSRVNASLLAGSNGRFDKVLDAAAGNRLGYLRFTGNHAQSDDYEDGAGNTVPSRWKKWNGDVAVGWTPDEDTLIELTAGKGDGEARYAGRGMDGSQFKRESLGLRFVKSNVSDVLEKVEAQVYYNYADHIMDNFRLRTPDPSSMMPMPMASQVDRRTLGGRLAATWRWDDFKLVTGVDAMRNEHRARSSKYDMMTDYYTDADQFPWNKDAVFHNYGAFGELTWFAAERDRLIGGLRLDRASVKDYRQTLKSGHMGHAMANPTANDTRADTLPSGFVRYEHDLADSPTTLYAGLGHAERFPDYWELFSPKRGPNGSVNAFDKIKPEKTTQLDFGLQYNGDKLQAWASGYVGVVQDFILFSYREGMMGSSTQATNVDARIMGGELGASYQLTGNWKTDASLAYAWGKNSSDDRALPQIPPLEARFGLTYEEGDWSAGSLWRVVAPQNRIARDQGNVVGKDFDKSAGFGVFSLNGAYRVTRNVKLSAGVDNLFDKDYTEHLNKAGDAGFGFSANETVPEPGRTFWTKVDFSF
;
A
#
# COMPACT_ATOMS: atom_id res chain seq x y z
N MET A 1 51.30 -1.60 -50.96
CA MET A 1 51.16 -2.67 -51.98
C MET A 1 49.74 -3.23 -51.73
N GLU A 2 48.81 -2.66 -52.28
CA GLU A 2 48.05 -2.79 -53.55
C GLU A 2 47.82 -4.24 -54.01
N LYS A 3 46.57 -4.64 -54.08
CA LYS A 3 45.71 -5.01 -55.21
C LYS A 3 44.47 -5.74 -54.65
N ARG A 4 43.29 -5.22 -54.73
CA ARG A 4 42.29 -4.98 -55.77
C ARG A 4 41.74 -6.24 -56.51
N MET A 5 40.41 -6.34 -56.46
CA MET A 5 39.43 -6.86 -57.44
C MET A 5 39.22 -8.38 -57.44
N SER A 6 38.00 -8.93 -57.64
CA SER A 6 36.77 -8.49 -58.35
C SER A 6 35.59 -9.40 -58.09
N THR A 7 34.41 -8.82 -58.09
CA THR A 7 33.07 -9.20 -58.49
C THR A 7 32.83 -10.59 -59.14
N GLN A 8 31.81 -11.34 -58.66
CA GLN A 8 30.74 -11.80 -59.59
C GLN A 8 29.50 -12.26 -58.81
N GLN A 9 28.35 -11.78 -59.29
CA GLN A 9 26.98 -12.16 -58.96
C GLN A 9 26.69 -13.60 -59.39
N ARG A 10 25.85 -14.30 -58.60
CA ARG A 10 24.73 -15.11 -59.16
C ARG A 10 23.62 -15.27 -58.12
N ALA A 11 22.44 -14.90 -58.55
CA ALA A 11 21.18 -15.11 -57.87
C ALA A 11 20.76 -16.59 -57.95
N ALA A 12 20.17 -17.11 -56.88
CA ALA A 12 19.19 -18.19 -56.92
C ALA A 12 18.28 -18.01 -55.72
N GLY A 13 17.02 -17.76 -55.99
CA GLY A 13 15.95 -17.66 -54.98
C GLY A 13 15.65 -19.03 -54.38
N ASN A 14 15.21 -19.00 -53.14
CA ASN A 14 14.35 -20.03 -52.61
C ASN A 14 13.35 -19.43 -51.61
N ALA A 15 12.14 -19.92 -51.71
CA ALA A 15 10.91 -19.45 -51.16
C ALA A 15 10.86 -19.55 -49.62
N CYS A 16 10.26 -18.55 -49.02
CA CYS A 16 9.76 -18.55 -47.66
C CYS A 16 8.53 -19.48 -47.54
N PRO A 17 8.46 -20.39 -46.57
CA PRO A 17 7.21 -21.06 -46.27
C PRO A 17 6.34 -20.16 -45.39
N THR A 18 5.22 -19.73 -45.92
CA THR A 18 4.11 -19.12 -45.19
C THR A 18 3.54 -20.14 -44.19
N ALA A 19 3.80 -19.93 -42.92
CA ALA A 19 3.09 -20.61 -41.85
C ALA A 19 1.68 -19.99 -41.73
N ALA A 20 0.67 -20.74 -42.14
CA ALA A 20 -0.73 -20.39 -41.95
C ALA A 20 -1.10 -20.54 -40.49
N PHE A 21 -1.37 -19.41 -39.83
CA PHE A 21 -2.02 -19.40 -38.52
C PHE A 21 -3.49 -19.82 -38.70
N SER A 22 -3.83 -21.00 -38.19
CA SER A 22 -5.21 -21.42 -38.06
C SER A 22 -5.84 -20.68 -36.88
N PHE A 23 -6.83 -19.83 -37.18
CA PHE A 23 -7.69 -19.22 -36.18
C PHE A 23 -8.69 -20.25 -35.66
N ASP A 24 -8.64 -20.54 -34.37
CA ASP A 24 -9.66 -21.34 -33.68
C ASP A 24 -10.83 -20.43 -33.25
N PRO A 25 -12.02 -20.56 -33.82
CA PRO A 25 -13.19 -19.71 -33.51
C PRO A 25 -13.77 -19.94 -32.10
N ALA A 26 -13.38 -21.01 -31.39
CA ALA A 26 -13.89 -21.30 -30.04
C ALA A 26 -13.40 -20.33 -28.96
N ARG A 27 -12.27 -19.66 -29.13
CA ARG A 27 -11.75 -18.69 -28.19
C ARG A 27 -12.41 -17.30 -28.28
N LEU A 28 -13.07 -16.98 -29.38
CA LEU A 28 -13.81 -15.70 -29.53
C LEU A 28 -15.21 -15.74 -28.89
N ALA A 29 -15.82 -16.93 -28.76
CA ALA A 29 -17.15 -17.06 -28.16
C ALA A 29 -17.14 -16.87 -26.63
N GLN A 30 -16.04 -17.15 -25.96
CA GLN A 30 -15.90 -16.92 -24.51
C GLN A 30 -15.73 -15.45 -24.12
N ARG A 31 -15.15 -14.64 -25.00
CA ARG A 31 -15.01 -13.17 -24.75
C ARG A 31 -16.31 -12.38 -24.96
N ARG A 32 -17.25 -12.88 -25.78
CA ARG A 32 -18.55 -12.21 -26.02
C ARG A 32 -19.61 -12.44 -24.94
N ARG A 33 -19.46 -13.48 -24.10
CA ARG A 33 -20.45 -13.76 -23.03
C ARG A 33 -20.35 -12.82 -21.83
N TRP A 34 -19.20 -12.16 -21.62
CA TRP A 34 -19.02 -11.20 -20.52
C TRP A 34 -19.47 -9.77 -20.87
N ALA A 35 -19.47 -9.40 -22.14
CA ALA A 35 -19.97 -8.10 -22.58
C ALA A 35 -21.51 -8.00 -22.53
N GLY A 36 -22.22 -9.13 -22.64
CA GLY A 36 -23.68 -9.18 -22.54
C GLY A 36 -24.23 -9.07 -21.12
N ALA A 37 -23.48 -9.53 -20.12
CA ALA A 37 -23.90 -9.44 -18.72
C ALA A 37 -23.77 -8.00 -18.15
N PHE A 38 -22.83 -7.21 -18.69
CA PHE A 38 -22.65 -5.82 -18.28
C PHE A 38 -23.72 -4.87 -18.87
N ALA A 39 -24.21 -5.18 -20.08
CA ALA A 39 -25.28 -4.41 -20.71
C ALA A 39 -26.65 -4.66 -20.07
N ALA A 40 -26.87 -5.84 -19.49
CA ALA A 40 -28.13 -6.18 -18.83
C ALA A 40 -28.29 -5.53 -17.43
N LEU A 41 -27.18 -5.24 -16.73
CA LEU A 41 -27.24 -4.49 -15.45
C LEU A 41 -27.42 -2.99 -15.63
N CYS A 42 -26.92 -2.40 -16.72
CA CYS A 42 -27.13 -0.98 -17.03
C CYS A 42 -28.52 -0.69 -17.59
N GLY A 43 -29.23 -1.69 -18.10
CA GLY A 43 -30.56 -1.53 -18.70
C GLY A 43 -31.74 -1.48 -17.69
N LEU A 44 -31.49 -1.83 -16.42
CA LEU A 44 -32.53 -1.84 -15.37
C LEU A 44 -32.59 -0.53 -14.53
N ALA A 45 -31.71 0.42 -14.76
CA ALA A 45 -31.63 1.67 -14.00
C ALA A 45 -32.20 2.92 -14.70
N LEU A 46 -32.83 2.77 -15.88
CA LEU A 46 -33.38 3.90 -16.63
C LEU A 46 -34.88 3.73 -16.90
N SER A 47 -35.68 3.85 -15.87
CA SER A 47 -37.11 4.18 -16.01
C SER A 47 -37.42 5.38 -15.14
N PRO A 48 -37.76 6.56 -15.68
CA PRO A 48 -38.17 7.70 -14.90
C PRO A 48 -39.63 7.53 -14.49
N SER A 49 -39.88 7.13 -13.24
CA SER A 49 -41.20 7.26 -12.63
C SER A 49 -41.23 8.56 -11.85
N ALA A 50 -41.85 9.57 -12.48
CA ALA A 50 -42.26 10.76 -11.76
C ALA A 50 -43.35 10.40 -10.79
N LEU A 51 -43.12 10.54 -9.49
CA LEU A 51 -44.15 10.58 -8.45
C LEU A 51 -43.88 11.75 -7.51
N LEU A 52 -44.96 12.46 -7.28
CA LEU A 52 -45.10 13.72 -6.56
C LEU A 52 -44.60 13.61 -5.11
N ALA A 53 -43.95 14.69 -4.68
CA ALA A 53 -43.50 14.88 -3.31
C ALA A 53 -44.66 15.08 -2.35
N GLU A 54 -44.64 14.37 -1.23
CA GLU A 54 -45.23 14.79 0.03
C GLU A 54 -44.15 14.78 1.11
N GLU A 55 -44.08 15.90 1.84
CA GLU A 55 -43.16 16.14 2.93
C GLU A 55 -43.41 15.18 4.09
N HIS A 56 -42.43 14.58 4.63
CA HIS A 56 -42.01 14.35 6.03
C HIS A 56 -41.22 13.06 6.17
N SER A 57 -39.93 13.20 6.39
CA SER A 57 -39.18 12.54 7.50
C SER A 57 -37.68 12.63 7.20
N GLN A 58 -36.88 12.85 8.22
CA GLN A 58 -35.42 12.83 8.17
C GLN A 58 -34.92 11.44 7.73
N HIS A 59 -34.76 11.23 6.43
CA HIS A 59 -34.01 10.12 5.88
C HIS A 59 -32.57 10.60 5.69
N GLN A 60 -31.64 9.92 6.34
CA GLN A 60 -30.24 10.04 5.98
C GLN A 60 -30.11 9.59 4.51
N ASP A 61 -29.94 10.53 3.61
CA ASP A 61 -29.58 10.29 2.21
C ASP A 61 -28.24 9.55 2.21
N HIS A 62 -28.24 8.29 1.79
CA HIS A 62 -27.03 7.47 1.64
C HIS A 62 -26.17 7.87 0.41
N ALA A 63 -26.60 8.87 -0.35
CA ALA A 63 -25.77 9.45 -1.39
C ALA A 63 -24.62 10.25 -0.76
N VAL A 64 -23.38 9.91 -1.11
CA VAL A 64 -22.21 10.70 -0.72
C VAL A 64 -22.34 12.06 -1.36
N GLU A 65 -22.45 13.13 -0.56
CA GLU A 65 -22.42 14.47 -1.08
C GLU A 65 -21.02 14.73 -1.71
N LEU A 66 -21.00 14.98 -3.00
CA LEU A 66 -19.75 15.22 -3.74
C LEU A 66 -19.17 16.56 -3.33
N ALA A 67 -18.14 16.54 -2.47
CA ALA A 67 -17.41 17.74 -2.09
C ALA A 67 -16.93 18.51 -3.35
N PRO A 68 -17.03 19.85 -3.36
CA PRO A 68 -16.69 20.64 -4.55
C PRO A 68 -15.20 20.61 -4.88
N SER A 69 -14.32 20.38 -3.92
CA SER A 69 -12.86 20.53 -4.10
C SER A 69 -12.09 19.22 -4.18
N VAL A 70 -10.88 19.30 -4.74
CA VAL A 70 -9.85 18.25 -4.63
C VAL A 70 -9.04 18.52 -3.38
N VAL A 71 -8.91 17.53 -2.49
CA VAL A 71 -8.24 17.69 -1.20
C VAL A 71 -6.73 17.81 -1.39
N THR A 72 -6.12 18.86 -0.86
CA THR A 72 -4.67 19.10 -0.90
C THR A 72 -4.00 18.89 0.47
N GLY A 73 -4.74 19.08 1.57
CA GLY A 73 -4.27 18.93 2.94
C GLY A 73 -4.91 17.74 3.66
N VAL A 74 -4.22 17.22 4.67
CA VAL A 74 -4.72 16.18 5.56
C VAL A 74 -4.67 16.67 6.99
N ALA A 75 -5.84 16.79 7.62
CA ALA A 75 -5.93 17.11 9.04
C ALA A 75 -5.75 15.85 9.91
N GLN A 76 -5.22 16.03 11.09
CA GLN A 76 -5.19 15.01 12.13
C GLN A 76 -6.56 14.97 12.81
N SER A 77 -7.20 13.79 12.84
CA SER A 77 -8.57 13.62 13.41
C SER A 77 -8.56 13.55 14.92
N SER A 78 -7.50 12.97 15.49
CA SER A 78 -7.22 12.92 16.93
C SER A 78 -5.71 12.75 17.14
N PRO A 79 -5.17 12.85 18.36
CA PRO A 79 -3.73 12.67 18.59
C PRO A 79 -3.17 11.43 17.89
N LEU A 80 -2.16 11.64 17.03
CA LEU A 80 -1.46 10.61 16.24
C LEU A 80 -2.33 9.82 15.25
N THR A 81 -3.60 10.19 15.09
CA THR A 81 -4.56 9.47 14.25
C THR A 81 -5.08 10.35 13.13
N ILE A 82 -5.04 9.84 11.91
CA ILE A 82 -5.64 10.44 10.73
C ILE A 82 -6.76 9.53 10.26
N VAL A 83 -7.96 10.09 10.10
CA VAL A 83 -9.10 9.42 9.46
C VAL A 83 -9.47 10.22 8.24
N THR A 84 -9.62 9.55 7.10
CA THR A 84 -9.94 10.23 5.84
C THR A 84 -10.75 9.31 4.92
N ASN A 85 -11.52 9.91 4.02
CA ASN A 85 -12.27 9.20 2.99
C ASN A 85 -11.38 8.99 1.74
N PRO A 86 -11.02 7.74 1.38
CA PRO A 86 -10.17 7.49 0.22
C PRO A 86 -10.86 7.67 -1.13
N LYS A 87 -12.18 7.89 -1.17
CA LYS A 87 -12.93 8.23 -2.40
C LYS A 87 -12.73 9.69 -2.83
N GLU A 88 -12.33 10.55 -1.88
CA GLU A 88 -12.02 11.94 -2.20
C GLU A 88 -10.72 12.02 -3.01
N PRO A 89 -10.74 12.63 -4.19
CA PRO A 89 -9.55 12.77 -5.02
C PRO A 89 -8.52 13.68 -4.33
N ARG A 90 -7.27 13.27 -4.38
CA ARG A 90 -6.13 13.99 -3.82
C ARG A 90 -5.09 14.28 -4.87
N GLN A 91 -4.39 15.41 -4.71
CA GLN A 91 -3.21 15.72 -5.50
C GLN A 91 -1.92 15.22 -4.82
N PRO A 92 -0.88 14.86 -5.58
CA PRO A 92 -0.81 14.82 -7.07
C PRO A 92 -1.79 13.80 -7.66
N VAL A 93 -1.71 13.49 -8.93
CA VAL A 93 -2.65 12.63 -9.68
C VAL A 93 -3.39 11.64 -8.79
N PRO A 94 -4.72 11.49 -8.87
CA PRO A 94 -5.47 10.55 -8.04
C PRO A 94 -4.83 9.17 -7.97
N ALA A 95 -4.66 8.66 -6.77
CA ALA A 95 -3.87 7.47 -6.50
C ALA A 95 -4.46 6.21 -7.14
N SER A 96 -3.61 5.39 -7.75
CA SER A 96 -4.00 4.10 -8.33
C SER A 96 -3.84 2.93 -7.37
N ASP A 97 -3.05 3.09 -6.32
CA ASP A 97 -2.81 2.07 -5.29
C ASP A 97 -2.71 2.69 -3.88
N GLY A 98 -2.67 1.82 -2.87
CA GLY A 98 -2.65 2.27 -1.48
C GLY A 98 -1.39 3.05 -1.11
N ALA A 99 -0.24 2.77 -1.73
CA ALA A 99 1.01 3.48 -1.42
C ALA A 99 0.99 4.91 -1.95
N ASP A 100 0.51 5.10 -3.18
CA ASP A 100 0.36 6.44 -3.77
C ASP A 100 -0.61 7.30 -2.95
N TYR A 101 -1.70 6.70 -2.44
CA TYR A 101 -2.62 7.42 -1.56
C TYR A 101 -1.95 7.81 -0.24
N LEU A 102 -1.24 6.88 0.40
CA LEU A 102 -0.51 7.13 1.66
C LEU A 102 0.55 8.21 1.50
N LYS A 103 1.22 8.30 0.33
CA LYS A 103 2.20 9.36 0.02
C LYS A 103 1.63 10.77 0.16
N THR A 104 0.30 10.95 0.07
CA THR A 104 -0.35 12.25 0.27
C THR A 104 -0.42 12.69 1.74
N ILE A 105 -0.18 11.78 2.68
CA ILE A 105 -0.24 12.02 4.14
C ILE A 105 1.16 12.41 4.64
N PRO A 106 1.31 13.51 5.41
CA PRO A 106 2.60 13.93 5.96
C PRO A 106 3.29 12.82 6.79
N GLY A 107 4.59 12.65 6.54
CA GLY A 107 5.41 11.59 7.16
C GLY A 107 5.50 10.30 6.35
N PHE A 108 4.66 10.13 5.31
CA PHE A 108 4.79 9.02 4.36
C PHE A 108 5.67 9.38 3.18
N ALA A 109 6.44 8.40 2.74
CA ALA A 109 7.13 8.33 1.46
C ALA A 109 6.88 6.96 0.82
N VAL A 110 7.34 6.75 -0.41
CA VAL A 110 7.14 5.49 -1.15
C VAL A 110 8.43 5.09 -1.84
N ILE A 111 8.77 3.81 -1.77
CA ILE A 111 9.83 3.22 -2.58
C ILE A 111 9.22 2.77 -3.89
N ARG A 112 9.58 3.40 -5.00
CA ARG A 112 9.07 3.08 -6.34
C ARG A 112 10.02 2.20 -7.14
N ASN A 113 9.43 1.30 -7.94
CA ASN A 113 10.12 0.48 -8.93
C ASN A 113 9.70 0.82 -10.37
N GLY A 114 8.57 1.52 -10.52
CA GLY A 114 7.92 1.86 -11.78
C GLY A 114 6.64 2.66 -11.54
N GLY A 115 5.64 2.51 -12.39
CA GLY A 115 4.41 3.33 -12.37
C GLY A 115 3.38 2.98 -11.29
N SER A 116 3.49 1.82 -10.65
CA SER A 116 2.55 1.35 -9.61
C SER A 116 3.26 0.39 -8.64
N ASN A 117 2.53 -0.09 -7.62
CA ASN A 117 2.97 -1.07 -6.65
C ASN A 117 4.16 -0.58 -5.79
N GLY A 118 4.12 0.68 -5.39
CA GLY A 118 5.07 1.24 -4.44
C GLY A 118 4.95 0.61 -3.05
N ASP A 119 6.04 0.63 -2.30
CA ASP A 119 6.08 0.17 -0.91
C ASP A 119 6.09 1.37 0.03
N PRO A 120 5.09 1.53 0.93
CA PRO A 120 4.98 2.69 1.79
C PRO A 120 6.04 2.69 2.89
N VAL A 121 6.51 3.89 3.21
CA VAL A 121 7.47 4.17 4.26
C VAL A 121 6.90 5.26 5.15
N LEU A 122 6.78 5.03 6.45
CA LEU A 122 6.36 6.03 7.43
C LEU A 122 7.53 6.37 8.33
N ARG A 123 7.90 7.67 8.41
CA ARG A 123 8.99 8.14 9.28
C ARG A 123 10.34 7.43 9.04
N GLY A 124 10.60 6.99 7.80
CA GLY A 124 11.76 6.17 7.45
C GLY A 124 11.66 4.69 7.81
N MET A 125 10.53 4.26 8.35
CA MET A 125 10.26 2.87 8.72
C MET A 125 9.42 2.18 7.63
N PHE A 126 9.86 1.02 7.21
CA PHE A 126 9.43 0.31 6.01
C PHE A 126 8.98 -1.13 6.32
N GLY A 127 8.19 -1.68 5.42
CA GLY A 127 7.84 -3.10 5.39
C GLY A 127 6.92 -3.54 6.52
N SER A 128 7.25 -4.62 7.19
CA SER A 128 6.45 -5.19 8.28
C SER A 128 6.51 -4.39 9.59
N ARG A 129 7.18 -3.22 9.58
CA ARG A 129 7.07 -2.21 10.64
C ARG A 129 5.74 -1.46 10.57
N LEU A 130 5.03 -1.59 9.45
CA LEU A 130 3.68 -1.10 9.22
C LEU A 130 2.69 -2.25 9.23
N ASN A 131 1.63 -2.17 10.03
CA ASN A 131 0.46 -3.03 9.89
C ASN A 131 -0.47 -2.42 8.85
N ILE A 132 -0.71 -3.12 7.74
CA ILE A 132 -1.64 -2.70 6.69
C ILE A 132 -2.76 -3.73 6.61
N LEU A 133 -3.97 -3.29 6.96
CA LEU A 133 -5.15 -4.13 7.02
C LEU A 133 -6.23 -3.63 6.06
N THR A 134 -6.96 -4.57 5.49
CA THR A 134 -8.16 -4.32 4.69
C THR A 134 -9.34 -4.98 5.35
N ASN A 135 -10.36 -4.21 5.74
CA ASN A 135 -11.51 -4.69 6.51
C ASN A 135 -11.10 -5.53 7.73
N GLY A 136 -10.03 -5.13 8.44
CA GLY A 136 -9.51 -5.83 9.61
C GLY A 136 -8.67 -7.08 9.31
N GLY A 137 -8.55 -7.53 8.07
CA GLY A 137 -7.73 -8.66 7.64
C GLY A 137 -6.37 -8.25 7.08
N MET A 138 -5.35 -9.09 7.25
CA MET A 138 -4.01 -8.85 6.68
C MET A 138 -3.92 -9.42 5.26
N MET A 139 -3.61 -8.56 4.29
CA MET A 139 -3.17 -8.95 2.94
C MET A 139 -1.65 -8.83 2.90
N LEU A 140 -0.96 -9.96 2.85
CA LEU A 140 0.49 -10.01 2.79
C LEU A 140 0.93 -10.33 1.36
N GLY A 141 1.86 -9.56 0.82
CA GLY A 141 2.47 -9.84 -0.47
C GLY A 141 3.27 -11.15 -0.47
N ALA A 142 3.37 -11.78 -1.62
CA ALA A 142 4.02 -13.08 -1.79
C ALA A 142 5.51 -12.97 -2.18
N CYS A 143 5.92 -11.88 -2.83
CA CYS A 143 7.28 -11.74 -3.35
C CYS A 143 8.33 -11.62 -2.24
N PRO A 144 9.37 -12.49 -2.23
CA PRO A 144 10.48 -12.36 -1.29
C PRO A 144 11.19 -11.01 -1.37
N ASN A 145 11.15 -10.35 -2.53
CA ASN A 145 11.74 -9.05 -2.79
C ASN A 145 10.72 -7.90 -2.77
N ARG A 146 9.51 -8.14 -2.26
CA ARG A 146 8.42 -7.17 -2.10
C ARG A 146 8.08 -6.40 -3.38
N MET A 147 7.99 -7.08 -4.52
CA MET A 147 7.47 -6.49 -5.76
C MET A 147 5.95 -6.28 -5.71
N ASP A 148 5.29 -6.93 -4.77
CA ASP A 148 3.87 -6.90 -4.47
C ASP A 148 3.63 -6.55 -2.99
N ALA A 149 4.01 -5.34 -2.58
CA ALA A 149 3.67 -4.84 -1.25
C ALA A 149 2.15 -4.97 -0.99
N PRO A 150 1.67 -5.07 0.27
CA PRO A 150 0.23 -5.15 0.58
C PRO A 150 -0.62 -4.08 -0.12
N THR A 151 -0.07 -2.87 -0.28
CA THR A 151 -0.68 -1.73 -0.97
C THR A 151 -0.91 -1.94 -2.46
N SER A 152 -0.20 -2.88 -3.10
CA SER A 152 -0.38 -3.23 -4.52
C SER A 152 -1.76 -3.82 -4.81
N TYR A 153 -2.37 -4.44 -3.80
CA TYR A 153 -3.69 -5.07 -3.87
C TYR A 153 -4.85 -4.15 -3.45
N ILE A 154 -4.53 -2.90 -3.06
CA ILE A 154 -5.49 -1.91 -2.57
C ILE A 154 -5.75 -0.87 -3.65
N SER A 155 -7.03 -0.73 -4.04
CA SER A 155 -7.53 0.40 -4.83
C SER A 155 -8.25 1.34 -3.88
N PRO A 156 -7.68 2.52 -3.53
CA PRO A 156 -8.20 3.35 -2.43
C PRO A 156 -9.68 3.73 -2.57
N GLU A 157 -10.13 4.13 -3.75
CA GLU A 157 -11.52 4.54 -4.02
C GLU A 157 -12.57 3.44 -3.79
N THR A 158 -12.16 2.17 -3.59
CA THR A 158 -13.08 1.07 -3.25
C THR A 158 -13.30 0.92 -1.74
N TYR A 159 -12.73 1.81 -0.93
CA TYR A 159 -12.90 1.85 0.53
C TYR A 159 -13.57 3.15 0.96
N ASP A 160 -14.31 3.10 2.08
CA ASP A 160 -15.03 4.26 2.61
C ASP A 160 -14.19 5.06 3.60
N LYS A 161 -13.29 4.37 4.31
CA LYS A 161 -12.48 4.96 5.36
C LYS A 161 -11.05 4.45 5.34
N LEU A 162 -10.12 5.36 5.50
CA LEU A 162 -8.71 5.09 5.82
C LEU A 162 -8.40 5.65 7.19
N THR A 163 -7.94 4.78 8.10
CA THR A 163 -7.41 5.18 9.40
C THR A 163 -5.91 4.92 9.44
N VAL A 164 -5.14 5.92 9.83
CA VAL A 164 -3.67 5.81 10.06
C VAL A 164 -3.38 6.18 11.51
N ILE A 165 -2.82 5.25 12.29
CA ILE A 165 -2.35 5.46 13.65
C ILE A 165 -0.82 5.44 13.59
N LYS A 166 -0.18 6.57 13.94
CA LYS A 166 1.28 6.74 13.84
C LYS A 166 1.98 6.29 15.12
N GLY A 167 3.10 5.58 14.97
CA GLY A 167 3.89 5.06 16.09
C GLY A 167 3.27 3.83 16.77
N PRO A 168 3.91 3.31 17.83
CA PRO A 168 3.42 2.20 18.64
C PRO A 168 2.39 2.68 19.68
N GLN A 169 1.28 3.29 19.23
CA GLN A 169 0.28 3.98 20.06
C GLN A 169 -1.09 3.31 20.03
N THR A 170 -1.13 2.03 19.65
CA THR A 170 -2.28 1.13 19.80
C THR A 170 -1.82 -0.32 19.90
N VAL A 171 -2.57 -1.14 20.61
CA VAL A 171 -2.35 -2.60 20.71
C VAL A 171 -3.49 -3.41 20.12
N LEU A 172 -4.51 -2.76 19.60
CA LEU A 172 -5.74 -3.40 19.10
C LEU A 172 -5.52 -4.23 17.84
N TRP A 173 -4.47 -3.94 17.07
CA TRP A 173 -4.18 -4.55 15.78
C TRP A 173 -2.80 -5.20 15.79
N GLY A 174 -2.73 -6.52 15.68
CA GLY A 174 -1.48 -7.26 15.75
C GLY A 174 -1.03 -7.82 14.41
N PRO A 175 0.17 -8.38 14.38
CA PRO A 175 1.21 -8.28 15.42
C PRO A 175 1.76 -6.86 15.59
N GLY A 176 2.56 -6.61 16.65
CA GLY A 176 3.04 -5.27 17.01
C GLY A 176 3.63 -4.46 15.84
N ALA A 177 3.12 -3.27 15.62
CA ALA A 177 3.56 -2.33 14.59
C ALA A 177 4.45 -1.25 15.20
N SER A 178 5.72 -1.19 14.79
CA SER A 178 6.67 -0.21 15.32
C SER A 178 6.52 1.18 14.71
N ALA A 179 6.09 1.28 13.45
CA ALA A 179 5.94 2.55 12.76
C ALA A 179 4.50 3.07 12.73
N GLY A 180 3.53 2.17 12.62
CA GLY A 180 2.12 2.55 12.62
C GLY A 180 1.18 1.48 12.08
N THR A 181 -0.11 1.72 12.26
CA THR A 181 -1.21 0.87 11.79
C THR A 181 -2.05 1.62 10.76
N ILE A 182 -2.36 0.96 9.65
CA ILE A 182 -3.08 1.50 8.51
C ILE A 182 -4.27 0.58 8.23
N LEU A 183 -5.48 1.14 8.30
CA LEU A 183 -6.73 0.41 8.11
C LEU A 183 -7.49 1.00 6.93
N PHE A 184 -7.66 0.21 5.87
CA PHE A 184 -8.61 0.49 4.79
C PHE A 184 -9.90 -0.27 5.06
N GLU A 185 -11.00 0.44 5.25
CA GLU A 185 -12.25 -0.14 5.70
C GLU A 185 -13.40 0.20 4.76
N ARG A 186 -14.27 -0.79 4.53
CA ARG A 186 -15.60 -0.59 3.95
C ARG A 186 -16.61 -0.59 5.08
N GLU A 187 -17.40 0.47 5.17
CA GLU A 187 -18.43 0.58 6.17
C GLU A 187 -19.65 -0.28 5.78
N PRO A 188 -20.30 -0.94 6.74
CA PRO A 188 -21.51 -1.69 6.47
C PRO A 188 -22.65 -0.79 6.00
N GLU A 189 -23.46 -1.27 5.06
CA GLU A 189 -24.64 -0.55 4.60
C GLU A 189 -25.82 -0.72 5.57
N ARG A 190 -26.67 0.30 5.62
CA ARG A 190 -27.94 0.25 6.35
C ARG A 190 -29.02 0.95 5.55
N PHE A 191 -30.10 0.25 5.26
CA PHE A 191 -31.25 0.77 4.53
C PHE A 191 -32.49 0.75 5.44
N GLY A 192 -33.15 1.89 5.61
CA GLY A 192 -34.40 1.99 6.37
C GLY A 192 -35.56 1.29 5.67
N GLU A 193 -35.55 1.25 4.35
CA GLU A 193 -36.51 0.61 3.46
C GLU A 193 -35.80 -0.01 2.24
N LEU A 194 -36.56 -0.52 1.28
CA LEU A 194 -35.95 -1.01 0.03
C LEU A 194 -35.34 0.16 -0.73
N GLY A 195 -34.04 0.12 -0.89
CA GLY A 195 -33.28 1.20 -1.52
C GLY A 195 -32.00 0.71 -2.17
N SER A 196 -31.33 1.63 -2.86
CA SER A 196 -30.05 1.40 -3.50
C SER A 196 -29.23 2.68 -3.56
N ARG A 197 -27.89 2.53 -3.61
CA ARG A 197 -26.96 3.61 -3.93
C ARG A 197 -25.95 3.15 -4.98
N VAL A 198 -25.47 4.08 -5.79
CA VAL A 198 -24.44 3.83 -6.78
C VAL A 198 -23.43 4.98 -6.77
N ASN A 199 -22.19 4.68 -6.48
CA ASN A 199 -21.07 5.60 -6.67
C ASN A 199 -20.17 5.05 -7.77
N ALA A 200 -19.82 5.87 -8.75
CA ALA A 200 -18.93 5.48 -9.83
C ALA A 200 -17.97 6.62 -10.17
N SER A 201 -16.78 6.27 -10.64
CA SER A 201 -15.84 7.26 -11.17
C SER A 201 -15.17 6.77 -12.45
N LEU A 202 -14.84 7.72 -13.32
CA LEU A 202 -14.04 7.52 -14.51
C LEU A 202 -12.91 8.56 -14.51
N LEU A 203 -11.67 8.09 -14.66
CA LEU A 203 -10.50 8.96 -14.78
C LEU A 203 -9.77 8.65 -16.08
N ALA A 204 -9.42 9.69 -16.83
CA ALA A 204 -8.53 9.63 -17.98
C ALA A 204 -7.34 10.58 -17.76
N GLY A 205 -6.15 10.20 -18.17
CA GLY A 205 -4.95 11.01 -17.96
C GLY A 205 -3.86 10.75 -19.01
N SER A 206 -2.76 11.48 -18.87
CA SER A 206 -1.55 11.28 -19.65
C SER A 206 -1.07 9.84 -19.57
N ASN A 207 -0.24 9.44 -20.53
CA ASN A 207 0.36 8.11 -20.60
C ASN A 207 -0.70 6.99 -20.68
N GLY A 208 -1.79 7.22 -21.43
CA GLY A 208 -2.85 6.23 -21.61
C GLY A 208 -3.58 5.81 -20.33
N ARG A 209 -3.46 6.59 -19.25
CA ARG A 209 -4.11 6.27 -17.98
C ARG A 209 -5.63 6.29 -18.13
N PHE A 210 -6.29 5.21 -17.70
CA PHE A 210 -7.73 5.09 -17.69
C PHE A 210 -8.21 4.21 -16.53
N ASP A 211 -8.84 4.84 -15.55
CA ASP A 211 -9.36 4.18 -14.35
C ASP A 211 -10.89 4.20 -14.36
N LYS A 212 -11.50 3.14 -13.87
CA LYS A 212 -12.95 2.98 -13.67
C LYS A 212 -13.19 2.40 -12.30
N VAL A 213 -14.08 2.98 -11.54
CA VAL A 213 -14.49 2.50 -10.22
C VAL A 213 -16.01 2.43 -10.16
N LEU A 214 -16.54 1.38 -9.54
CA LEU A 214 -17.95 1.21 -9.24
C LEU A 214 -18.09 0.71 -7.80
N ASP A 215 -18.98 1.34 -7.03
CA ASP A 215 -19.39 0.93 -5.70
C ASP A 215 -20.91 1.07 -5.62
N ALA A 216 -21.61 -0.06 -5.67
CA ALA A 216 -23.06 -0.12 -5.68
C ALA A 216 -23.56 -1.01 -4.56
N ALA A 217 -24.62 -0.55 -3.88
CA ALA A 217 -25.29 -1.32 -2.86
C ALA A 217 -26.82 -1.24 -3.02
N ALA A 218 -27.50 -2.32 -2.65
CA ALA A 218 -28.95 -2.38 -2.57
C ALA A 218 -29.37 -3.21 -1.36
N GLY A 219 -30.43 -2.82 -0.69
CA GLY A 219 -30.86 -3.51 0.51
C GLY A 219 -32.17 -3.04 1.06
N ASN A 220 -32.48 -3.52 2.24
CA ASN A 220 -33.63 -3.15 3.05
C ASN A 220 -33.27 -3.20 4.54
N ARG A 221 -34.27 -3.10 5.45
CA ARG A 221 -34.03 -3.13 6.90
C ARG A 221 -33.31 -4.39 7.39
N LEU A 222 -33.44 -5.52 6.67
CA LEU A 222 -32.92 -6.82 7.13
C LEU A 222 -31.52 -7.11 6.60
N GLY A 223 -31.05 -6.36 5.57
CA GLY A 223 -29.74 -6.61 5.02
C GLY A 223 -29.51 -5.98 3.67
N TYR A 224 -28.31 -6.21 3.13
CA TYR A 224 -27.86 -5.60 1.89
C TYR A 224 -26.96 -6.53 1.07
N LEU A 225 -26.88 -6.21 -0.21
CA LEU A 225 -25.86 -6.68 -1.12
C LEU A 225 -25.06 -5.46 -1.60
N ARG A 226 -23.73 -5.51 -1.51
CA ARG A 226 -22.82 -4.49 -2.03
C ARG A 226 -21.86 -5.13 -3.00
N PHE A 227 -21.61 -4.44 -4.10
CA PHE A 227 -20.55 -4.73 -5.07
C PHE A 227 -19.60 -3.55 -5.17
N THR A 228 -18.30 -3.80 -5.07
CA THR A 228 -17.27 -2.82 -5.38
C THR A 228 -16.33 -3.38 -6.44
N GLY A 229 -15.95 -2.57 -7.41
CA GLY A 229 -15.02 -3.00 -8.46
C GLY A 229 -14.23 -1.85 -9.03
N ASN A 230 -13.03 -2.14 -9.49
CA ASN A 230 -12.21 -1.21 -10.25
C ASN A 230 -11.47 -1.89 -11.39
N HIS A 231 -11.17 -1.12 -12.40
CA HIS A 231 -10.21 -1.45 -13.45
C HIS A 231 -9.40 -0.20 -13.75
N ALA A 232 -8.08 -0.30 -13.67
CA ALA A 232 -7.17 0.81 -13.88
C ALA A 232 -5.96 0.37 -14.70
N GLN A 233 -5.45 1.27 -15.55
CA GLN A 233 -4.28 1.03 -16.39
C GLN A 233 -3.54 2.32 -16.70
N SER A 234 -2.26 2.20 -17.03
CA SER A 234 -1.43 3.26 -17.60
C SER A 234 -0.36 2.63 -18.48
N ASP A 235 0.06 3.33 -19.52
CA ASP A 235 1.24 3.00 -20.31
C ASP A 235 2.51 3.48 -19.61
N ASP A 236 3.68 3.28 -20.25
CA ASP A 236 4.95 3.82 -19.78
C ASP A 236 4.88 5.35 -19.75
N TYR A 237 5.33 5.99 -18.65
CA TYR A 237 5.32 7.45 -18.56
C TYR A 237 6.61 8.07 -19.13
N GLU A 238 6.54 9.36 -19.42
CA GLU A 238 7.70 10.19 -19.73
C GLU A 238 8.12 10.98 -18.48
N ASP A 239 9.45 11.06 -18.25
CA ASP A 239 10.04 11.91 -17.21
C ASP A 239 10.07 13.40 -17.64
N GLY A 240 10.56 14.29 -16.77
CA GLY A 240 10.64 15.72 -17.06
C GLY A 240 11.67 16.08 -18.11
N ALA A 241 12.53 15.16 -18.53
CA ALA A 241 13.49 15.30 -19.63
C ALA A 241 12.94 14.76 -20.96
N GLY A 242 11.74 14.17 -20.97
CA GLY A 242 11.10 13.57 -22.15
C GLY A 242 11.56 12.13 -22.44
N ASN A 243 12.21 11.46 -21.50
CA ASN A 243 12.58 10.06 -21.66
C ASN A 243 11.46 9.15 -21.22
N THR A 244 11.20 8.11 -22.02
CA THR A 244 10.19 7.08 -21.66
C THR A 244 10.75 6.18 -20.55
N VAL A 245 10.01 6.07 -19.44
CA VAL A 245 10.34 5.22 -18.30
C VAL A 245 9.49 3.96 -18.35
N PRO A 246 10.09 2.75 -18.38
CA PRO A 246 9.36 1.48 -18.36
C PRO A 246 8.53 1.33 -17.08
N SER A 247 7.25 1.54 -17.18
CA SER A 247 6.40 1.74 -16.00
C SER A 247 4.93 1.37 -16.18
N ARG A 248 4.55 0.85 -17.36
CA ARG A 248 3.15 0.48 -17.65
C ARG A 248 2.60 -0.52 -16.64
N TRP A 249 1.32 -0.41 -16.34
CA TRP A 249 0.62 -1.31 -15.44
C TRP A 249 -0.85 -1.42 -15.80
N LYS A 250 -1.46 -2.52 -15.37
CA LYS A 250 -2.89 -2.76 -15.48
C LYS A 250 -3.34 -3.60 -14.31
N LYS A 251 -4.49 -3.26 -13.71
CA LYS A 251 -5.06 -4.01 -12.59
C LYS A 251 -6.57 -3.91 -12.54
N TRP A 252 -7.19 -4.91 -11.93
CA TRP A 252 -8.61 -4.91 -11.62
C TRP A 252 -8.86 -5.62 -10.30
N ASN A 253 -9.92 -5.23 -9.61
CA ASN A 253 -10.47 -5.92 -8.45
C ASN A 253 -11.99 -5.90 -8.53
N GLY A 254 -12.61 -6.94 -7.94
CA GLY A 254 -14.04 -7.01 -7.73
C GLY A 254 -14.29 -7.67 -6.37
N ASP A 255 -15.13 -7.06 -5.56
CA ASP A 255 -15.51 -7.54 -4.24
C ASP A 255 -17.01 -7.49 -4.06
N VAL A 256 -17.57 -8.46 -3.36
CA VAL A 256 -18.99 -8.56 -3.01
C VAL A 256 -19.10 -8.67 -1.50
N ALA A 257 -20.08 -7.97 -0.91
CA ALA A 257 -20.44 -8.12 0.48
C ALA A 257 -21.96 -8.40 0.58
N VAL A 258 -22.31 -9.35 1.44
CA VAL A 258 -23.69 -9.66 1.83
C VAL A 258 -23.80 -9.43 3.33
N GLY A 259 -24.56 -8.43 3.72
CA GLY A 259 -24.81 -8.08 5.12
C GLY A 259 -26.21 -8.46 5.56
N TRP A 260 -26.32 -9.07 6.73
CA TRP A 260 -27.57 -9.28 7.45
C TRP A 260 -27.62 -8.36 8.67
N THR A 261 -28.63 -7.52 8.72
CA THR A 261 -28.81 -6.46 9.73
C THR A 261 -30.21 -6.53 10.35
N PRO A 262 -30.51 -7.60 11.14
CA PRO A 262 -31.85 -7.85 11.65
C PRO A 262 -32.37 -6.77 12.60
N ASP A 263 -31.46 -6.03 13.21
CA ASP A 263 -31.69 -4.88 14.08
C ASP A 263 -30.53 -3.86 13.94
N GLU A 264 -30.65 -2.71 14.59
CA GLU A 264 -29.63 -1.63 14.49
C GLU A 264 -28.30 -2.02 15.12
N ASP A 265 -28.27 -2.96 16.03
CA ASP A 265 -27.12 -3.37 16.81
C ASP A 265 -26.39 -4.60 16.25
N THR A 266 -27.01 -5.34 15.34
CA THR A 266 -26.48 -6.61 14.84
C THR A 266 -26.04 -6.51 13.39
N LEU A 267 -24.86 -7.02 13.11
CA LEU A 267 -24.33 -7.21 11.76
C LEU A 267 -23.72 -8.61 11.64
N ILE A 268 -24.11 -9.33 10.58
CA ILE A 268 -23.33 -10.47 10.07
C ILE A 268 -23.03 -10.17 8.62
N GLU A 269 -21.75 -10.08 8.27
CA GLU A 269 -21.32 -9.75 6.92
C GLU A 269 -20.39 -10.83 6.35
N LEU A 270 -20.73 -11.34 5.17
CA LEU A 270 -19.90 -12.20 4.37
C LEU A 270 -19.31 -11.39 3.20
N THR A 271 -18.01 -11.40 3.05
CA THR A 271 -17.31 -10.73 1.95
C THR A 271 -16.52 -11.73 1.12
N ALA A 272 -16.48 -11.54 -0.19
CA ALA A 272 -15.64 -12.29 -1.11
C ALA A 272 -15.06 -11.35 -2.15
N GLY A 273 -13.78 -11.54 -2.51
CA GLY A 273 -13.10 -10.67 -3.46
C GLY A 273 -12.10 -11.41 -4.33
N LYS A 274 -11.88 -10.87 -5.53
CA LYS A 274 -10.88 -11.34 -6.47
C LYS A 274 -10.30 -10.16 -7.25
N GLY A 275 -9.03 -10.27 -7.61
CA GLY A 275 -8.36 -9.28 -8.44
C GLY A 275 -7.12 -9.86 -9.11
N ASP A 276 -6.61 -9.12 -10.07
CA ASP A 276 -5.35 -9.43 -10.76
C ASP A 276 -4.76 -8.16 -11.37
N GLY A 277 -3.48 -8.23 -11.72
CA GLY A 277 -2.79 -7.12 -12.36
C GLY A 277 -1.44 -7.53 -12.94
N GLU A 278 -0.84 -6.59 -13.66
CA GLU A 278 0.51 -6.67 -14.20
C GLU A 278 1.19 -5.31 -14.07
N ALA A 279 2.51 -5.30 -13.90
CA ALA A 279 3.30 -4.07 -13.81
C ALA A 279 4.71 -4.28 -14.35
N ARG A 280 5.17 -3.33 -15.17
CA ARG A 280 6.53 -3.21 -15.69
C ARG A 280 7.36 -2.37 -14.75
N TYR A 281 8.58 -2.80 -14.45
CA TYR A 281 9.41 -2.18 -13.44
C TYR A 281 10.76 -1.71 -13.99
N ALA A 282 10.92 -0.41 -14.20
CA ALA A 282 12.20 0.21 -14.58
C ALA A 282 13.32 -0.14 -13.59
N GLY A 283 13.01 -0.25 -12.30
CA GLY A 283 13.98 -0.53 -11.24
C GLY A 283 14.20 -2.02 -10.91
N ARG A 284 13.82 -2.94 -11.80
CA ARG A 284 13.95 -4.39 -11.56
C ARG A 284 14.36 -5.14 -12.83
N GLY A 285 15.14 -6.22 -12.69
CA GLY A 285 15.48 -7.13 -13.78
C GLY A 285 14.32 -8.07 -14.20
N MET A 286 13.20 -8.05 -13.49
CA MET A 286 11.97 -8.77 -13.81
C MET A 286 10.76 -7.87 -13.60
N ASP A 287 9.68 -8.16 -14.32
CA ASP A 287 8.38 -7.51 -14.17
C ASP A 287 7.42 -8.39 -13.37
N GLY A 288 6.37 -7.79 -12.81
CA GLY A 288 5.26 -8.53 -12.24
C GLY A 288 4.21 -8.77 -13.30
N SER A 289 4.15 -9.98 -13.84
CA SER A 289 3.19 -10.34 -14.88
C SER A 289 1.87 -10.87 -14.35
N GLN A 290 1.78 -11.11 -13.04
CA GLN A 290 0.55 -11.45 -12.32
C GLN A 290 0.62 -10.96 -10.87
N PHE A 291 -0.49 -10.35 -10.40
CA PHE A 291 -0.75 -9.97 -9.02
C PHE A 291 -2.15 -10.44 -8.61
N LYS A 292 -2.35 -11.77 -8.63
CA LYS A 292 -3.66 -12.36 -8.32
C LYS A 292 -3.96 -12.26 -6.82
N ARG A 293 -5.17 -11.79 -6.51
CA ARG A 293 -5.71 -11.72 -5.16
C ARG A 293 -7.02 -12.50 -5.09
N GLU A 294 -7.21 -13.27 -4.02
CA GLU A 294 -8.50 -13.81 -3.61
C GLU A 294 -8.70 -13.56 -2.11
N SER A 295 -9.89 -13.19 -1.70
CA SER A 295 -10.23 -12.93 -0.30
C SER A 295 -11.60 -13.45 0.05
N LEU A 296 -11.75 -13.90 1.29
CA LEU A 296 -13.01 -14.31 1.89
C LEU A 296 -13.02 -13.83 3.35
N GLY A 297 -14.09 -13.22 3.79
CA GLY A 297 -14.24 -12.72 5.17
C GLY A 297 -15.63 -12.97 5.72
N LEU A 298 -15.68 -13.27 7.01
CA LEU A 298 -16.92 -13.32 7.80
C LEU A 298 -16.72 -12.42 9.01
N ARG A 299 -17.63 -11.47 9.21
CA ARG A 299 -17.64 -10.53 10.34
C ARG A 299 -18.96 -10.59 11.06
N PHE A 300 -18.89 -10.61 12.38
CA PHE A 300 -20.03 -10.47 13.28
C PHE A 300 -19.78 -9.27 14.19
N VAL A 301 -20.79 -8.43 14.35
CA VAL A 301 -20.79 -7.31 15.31
C VAL A 301 -22.11 -7.31 16.04
N LYS A 302 -22.09 -7.23 17.36
CA LYS A 302 -23.25 -6.95 18.20
C LYS A 302 -22.91 -5.80 19.13
N SER A 303 -23.60 -4.68 18.96
CA SER A 303 -23.54 -3.50 19.85
C SER A 303 -24.61 -3.57 20.93
N ASN A 304 -24.52 -2.72 21.94
CA ASN A 304 -25.49 -2.57 23.02
C ASN A 304 -25.88 -3.91 23.67
N VAL A 305 -24.87 -4.77 23.95
CA VAL A 305 -25.12 -6.13 24.48
C VAL A 305 -25.64 -6.06 25.91
N SER A 306 -25.12 -5.14 26.72
CA SER A 306 -25.59 -4.80 28.06
C SER A 306 -25.10 -3.41 28.46
N ASP A 307 -25.53 -2.93 29.65
CA ASP A 307 -25.10 -1.61 30.16
C ASP A 307 -23.59 -1.45 30.28
N VAL A 308 -22.86 -2.54 30.45
CA VAL A 308 -21.37 -2.54 30.58
C VAL A 308 -20.68 -3.09 29.35
N LEU A 309 -21.24 -4.13 28.72
CA LEU A 309 -20.68 -4.70 27.49
C LEU A 309 -21.27 -3.95 26.29
N GLU A 310 -20.55 -2.91 25.84
CA GLU A 310 -20.96 -2.04 24.73
C GLU A 310 -20.99 -2.79 23.40
N LYS A 311 -19.97 -3.63 23.11
CA LYS A 311 -19.85 -4.27 21.80
C LYS A 311 -19.05 -5.57 21.83
N VAL A 312 -19.46 -6.54 21.03
CA VAL A 312 -18.69 -7.76 20.70
C VAL A 312 -18.47 -7.83 19.19
N GLU A 313 -17.24 -8.11 18.78
CA GLU A 313 -16.84 -8.27 17.39
C GLU A 313 -16.09 -9.59 17.20
N ALA A 314 -16.48 -10.35 16.19
CA ALA A 314 -15.75 -11.54 15.76
C ALA A 314 -15.50 -11.48 14.26
N GLN A 315 -14.31 -11.86 13.83
CA GLN A 315 -13.94 -11.89 12.43
C GLN A 315 -13.06 -13.09 12.11
N VAL A 316 -13.33 -13.69 10.94
CA VAL A 316 -12.43 -14.67 10.30
C VAL A 316 -12.20 -14.23 8.88
N TYR A 317 -10.97 -14.32 8.40
CA TYR A 317 -10.61 -13.96 7.04
C TYR A 317 -9.62 -14.93 6.42
N TYR A 318 -9.72 -15.08 5.12
CA TYR A 318 -8.76 -15.78 4.26
C TYR A 318 -8.33 -14.84 3.14
N ASN A 319 -7.01 -14.64 2.98
CA ASN A 319 -6.42 -13.87 1.91
C ASN A 319 -5.38 -14.71 1.18
N TYR A 320 -5.43 -14.67 -0.13
CA TYR A 320 -4.51 -15.34 -1.04
C TYR A 320 -3.90 -14.33 -2.00
N ALA A 321 -2.57 -14.31 -2.05
CA ALA A 321 -1.80 -13.56 -3.04
C ALA A 321 -0.97 -14.55 -3.86
N ASP A 322 -1.02 -14.45 -5.20
CA ASP A 322 -0.24 -15.26 -6.14
C ASP A 322 0.42 -14.30 -7.15
N HIS A 323 1.73 -14.26 -7.08
CA HIS A 323 2.54 -13.32 -7.85
C HIS A 323 3.49 -14.07 -8.80
N ILE A 324 3.47 -13.68 -10.07
CA ILE A 324 4.42 -14.15 -11.09
C ILE A 324 5.36 -13.02 -11.45
N MET A 325 6.65 -13.28 -11.32
CA MET A 325 7.74 -12.43 -11.80
C MET A 325 8.39 -13.08 -13.00
N ASP A 326 8.55 -12.36 -14.10
CA ASP A 326 9.29 -12.84 -15.26
C ASP A 326 10.04 -11.71 -16.00
N ASN A 327 10.97 -12.10 -16.88
CA ASN A 327 11.76 -11.16 -17.67
C ASN A 327 11.40 -11.18 -19.16
N PHE A 328 10.23 -11.71 -19.55
CA PHE A 328 9.90 -11.88 -20.97
C PHE A 328 8.47 -11.52 -21.37
N ARG A 329 7.49 -11.48 -20.46
CA ARG A 329 6.08 -11.17 -20.83
C ARG A 329 5.85 -9.67 -21.03
N LEU A 330 6.50 -8.84 -20.23
CA LEU A 330 6.37 -7.36 -20.28
C LEU A 330 7.63 -6.67 -20.78
N ARG A 331 8.72 -7.39 -20.97
CA ARG A 331 10.01 -6.95 -21.53
C ARG A 331 10.63 -8.04 -22.39
N THR A 332 11.69 -7.72 -23.12
CA THR A 332 12.55 -8.71 -23.76
C THR A 332 13.73 -9.04 -22.81
N PRO A 333 14.08 -10.31 -22.63
CA PRO A 333 15.30 -10.65 -21.89
C PRO A 333 16.53 -9.94 -22.45
N ASP A 334 17.35 -9.37 -21.58
CA ASP A 334 18.60 -8.73 -21.97
C ASP A 334 19.72 -9.78 -22.08
N PRO A 335 20.27 -10.05 -23.27
CA PRO A 335 21.34 -11.04 -23.47
C PRO A 335 22.62 -10.73 -22.71
N SER A 336 22.84 -9.47 -22.33
CA SER A 336 24.02 -9.03 -21.57
C SER A 336 23.84 -9.10 -20.06
N SER A 337 22.62 -9.36 -19.58
CA SER A 337 22.28 -9.40 -18.17
C SER A 337 22.64 -10.74 -17.50
N MET A 338 22.51 -10.79 -16.19
CA MET A 338 22.62 -12.03 -15.40
C MET A 338 21.47 -13.01 -15.66
N MET A 339 20.44 -12.60 -16.40
CA MET A 339 19.25 -13.39 -16.75
C MET A 339 18.98 -13.31 -18.24
N PRO A 340 19.90 -13.80 -19.11
CA PRO A 340 19.80 -13.62 -20.56
C PRO A 340 18.71 -14.48 -21.21
N MET A 341 18.23 -15.50 -20.51
CA MET A 341 17.22 -16.44 -21.00
C MET A 341 15.87 -16.16 -20.35
N PRO A 342 14.75 -16.58 -20.96
CA PRO A 342 13.42 -16.48 -20.36
C PRO A 342 13.36 -17.18 -19.00
N MET A 343 12.98 -16.46 -17.97
CA MET A 343 12.84 -16.95 -16.60
C MET A 343 11.56 -16.44 -15.96
N ALA A 344 10.87 -17.31 -15.24
CA ALA A 344 9.74 -16.94 -14.39
C ALA A 344 9.86 -17.56 -12.99
N SER A 345 9.43 -16.81 -12.00
CA SER A 345 9.25 -17.28 -10.63
C SER A 345 7.82 -16.98 -10.21
N GLN A 346 7.12 -18.00 -9.73
CA GLN A 346 5.78 -17.86 -9.17
C GLN A 346 5.82 -18.16 -7.69
N VAL A 347 5.26 -17.25 -6.91
CA VAL A 347 5.21 -17.32 -5.45
C VAL A 347 3.79 -17.08 -4.97
N ASP A 348 3.36 -17.78 -3.95
CA ASP A 348 2.07 -17.52 -3.34
C ASP A 348 2.16 -17.39 -1.82
N ARG A 349 1.20 -16.68 -1.27
CA ARG A 349 1.03 -16.48 0.16
C ARG A 349 -0.43 -16.66 0.56
N ARG A 350 -0.69 -17.55 1.50
CA ARG A 350 -2.01 -17.90 2.02
C ARG A 350 -2.10 -17.47 3.46
N THR A 351 -3.00 -16.56 3.77
CA THR A 351 -3.19 -16.04 5.12
C THR A 351 -4.59 -16.38 5.61
N LEU A 352 -4.68 -17.16 6.65
CA LEU A 352 -5.92 -17.41 7.40
C LEU A 352 -5.76 -16.76 8.77
N GLY A 353 -6.71 -15.90 9.13
CA GLY A 353 -6.69 -15.23 10.43
C GLY A 353 -8.07 -15.03 11.00
N GLY A 354 -8.11 -14.71 12.28
CA GLY A 354 -9.33 -14.41 13.01
C GLY A 354 -9.05 -13.52 14.21
N ARG A 355 -10.07 -12.77 14.61
CA ARG A 355 -10.04 -11.85 15.74
C ARG A 355 -11.37 -11.92 16.49
N LEU A 356 -11.31 -11.91 17.81
CA LEU A 356 -12.43 -11.73 18.70
C LEU A 356 -12.11 -10.57 19.65
N ALA A 357 -13.02 -9.61 19.75
CA ALA A 357 -12.86 -8.45 20.62
C ALA A 357 -14.16 -8.11 21.32
N ALA A 358 -14.05 -7.55 22.53
CA ALA A 358 -15.14 -7.02 23.31
C ALA A 358 -14.79 -5.61 23.79
N THR A 359 -15.75 -4.69 23.66
CA THR A 359 -15.66 -3.33 24.18
C THR A 359 -16.55 -3.23 25.41
N TRP A 360 -15.96 -2.81 26.51
CA TRP A 360 -16.60 -2.60 27.80
C TRP A 360 -16.61 -1.11 28.10
N ARG A 361 -17.69 -0.60 28.61
CA ARG A 361 -17.83 0.80 29.06
C ARG A 361 -18.54 0.85 30.38
N TRP A 362 -17.98 1.57 31.32
CA TRP A 362 -18.61 1.82 32.63
C TRP A 362 -18.03 3.13 33.19
N ASP A 363 -18.90 4.00 33.64
CA ASP A 363 -18.56 5.31 34.18
C ASP A 363 -17.46 6.01 33.31
N ASP A 364 -16.30 6.23 33.89
CA ASP A 364 -15.16 6.92 33.29
C ASP A 364 -14.22 5.99 32.48
N PHE A 365 -14.59 4.72 32.25
CA PHE A 365 -13.70 3.75 31.63
C PHE A 365 -14.29 3.17 30.34
N LYS A 366 -13.42 3.07 29.33
CA LYS A 366 -13.66 2.25 28.15
C LYS A 366 -12.50 1.26 27.97
N LEU A 367 -12.80 -0.03 28.00
CA LEU A 367 -11.81 -1.09 27.82
C LEU A 367 -12.12 -1.89 26.57
N VAL A 368 -11.15 -2.08 25.70
CA VAL A 368 -11.24 -3.02 24.57
C VAL A 368 -10.30 -4.20 24.85
N THR A 369 -10.84 -5.40 24.92
CA THR A 369 -10.07 -6.63 25.10
C THR A 369 -10.27 -7.57 23.93
N GLY A 370 -9.29 -8.42 23.64
CA GLY A 370 -9.46 -9.39 22.59
C GLY A 370 -8.29 -10.33 22.40
N VAL A 371 -8.51 -11.24 21.46
CA VAL A 371 -7.51 -12.21 20.98
C VAL A 371 -7.53 -12.25 19.47
N ASP A 372 -6.41 -12.55 18.86
CA ASP A 372 -6.29 -12.81 17.44
C ASP A 372 -5.34 -13.97 17.16
N ALA A 373 -5.52 -14.59 16.00
CA ALA A 373 -4.67 -15.65 15.51
C ALA A 373 -4.49 -15.53 14.00
N MET A 374 -3.30 -15.86 13.53
CA MET A 374 -2.98 -15.87 12.10
C MET A 374 -2.06 -17.03 11.77
N ARG A 375 -2.39 -17.74 10.67
CA ARG A 375 -1.49 -18.69 10.00
C ARG A 375 -1.20 -18.16 8.59
N ASN A 376 0.07 -18.10 8.27
CA ASN A 376 0.53 -17.65 6.96
C ASN A 376 1.46 -18.70 6.35
N GLU A 377 1.16 -19.14 5.12
CA GLU A 377 1.95 -20.14 4.39
C GLU A 377 2.49 -19.51 3.11
N HIS A 378 3.80 -19.64 2.88
CA HIS A 378 4.46 -19.22 1.66
C HIS A 378 4.93 -20.43 0.87
N ARG A 379 4.77 -20.34 -0.48
CA ARG A 379 5.22 -21.39 -1.42
C ARG A 379 5.82 -20.73 -2.66
N ALA A 380 6.73 -21.45 -3.31
CA ALA A 380 7.39 -20.98 -4.52
C ALA A 380 7.53 -22.11 -5.54
N ARG A 381 7.56 -21.73 -6.82
CA ARG A 381 7.98 -22.57 -7.95
C ARG A 381 8.60 -21.69 -9.03
N SER A 382 9.44 -22.28 -9.88
CA SER A 382 10.15 -21.52 -10.92
C SER A 382 10.11 -22.26 -12.23
N SER A 383 10.16 -21.53 -13.33
CA SER A 383 10.35 -22.06 -14.68
C SER A 383 11.71 -22.73 -14.81
N LYS A 384 11.86 -23.51 -15.86
CA LYS A 384 13.12 -24.13 -16.27
C LYS A 384 13.35 -23.82 -17.74
N TYR A 385 14.57 -23.41 -18.07
CA TYR A 385 15.07 -23.31 -19.45
C TYR A 385 16.16 -24.34 -19.67
N ASP A 386 16.01 -25.13 -20.73
CA ASP A 386 16.99 -26.13 -21.14
C ASP A 386 17.79 -25.55 -22.32
N MET A 387 19.04 -25.16 -22.08
CA MET A 387 19.92 -24.57 -23.09
C MET A 387 20.33 -25.56 -24.19
N MET A 388 20.24 -26.88 -23.95
CA MET A 388 20.62 -27.87 -24.96
C MET A 388 19.51 -28.10 -26.00
N THR A 389 18.28 -27.98 -25.56
CA THR A 389 17.09 -28.20 -26.42
C THR A 389 16.41 -26.89 -26.82
N ASP A 390 16.90 -25.76 -26.34
CA ASP A 390 16.28 -24.43 -26.50
C ASP A 390 14.80 -24.42 -26.09
N TYR A 391 14.49 -25.11 -24.97
CA TYR A 391 13.12 -25.30 -24.54
C TYR A 391 12.84 -24.64 -23.18
N TYR A 392 11.78 -23.83 -23.16
CA TYR A 392 11.27 -23.18 -21.95
C TYR A 392 10.08 -23.97 -21.38
N THR A 393 10.13 -24.30 -20.09
CA THR A 393 9.01 -24.89 -19.35
C THR A 393 8.53 -23.88 -18.31
N ASP A 394 7.25 -23.50 -18.36
CA ASP A 394 6.70 -22.50 -17.44
C ASP A 394 6.64 -23.01 -15.99
N ALA A 395 6.62 -22.08 -15.03
CA ALA A 395 6.60 -22.38 -13.61
C ALA A 395 5.36 -23.18 -13.18
N ASP A 396 4.22 -23.00 -13.86
CA ASP A 396 2.97 -23.70 -13.55
C ASP A 396 3.00 -25.21 -13.83
N GLN A 397 3.96 -25.68 -14.64
CA GLN A 397 4.19 -27.10 -14.91
C GLN A 397 4.91 -27.80 -13.76
N PHE A 398 5.42 -27.07 -12.79
CA PHE A 398 6.11 -27.62 -11.64
C PHE A 398 5.25 -27.58 -10.37
N PRO A 399 5.43 -28.56 -9.45
CA PRO A 399 4.71 -28.56 -8.19
C PRO A 399 5.12 -27.36 -7.32
N TRP A 400 4.20 -26.91 -6.49
CA TRP A 400 4.47 -25.92 -5.47
C TRP A 400 5.40 -26.49 -4.38
N ASN A 401 6.46 -25.76 -4.08
CA ASN A 401 7.35 -26.04 -2.95
C ASN A 401 7.01 -25.10 -1.80
N LYS A 402 6.55 -25.66 -0.69
CA LYS A 402 6.37 -24.90 0.53
C LYS A 402 7.73 -24.60 1.13
N ASP A 403 7.98 -23.35 1.47
CA ASP A 403 9.26 -22.92 2.05
C ASP A 403 9.11 -22.33 3.45
N ALA A 404 7.96 -21.73 3.81
CA ALA A 404 7.73 -21.19 5.15
C ALA A 404 6.29 -21.31 5.61
N VAL A 405 6.09 -21.49 6.93
CA VAL A 405 4.80 -21.35 7.60
C VAL A 405 5.00 -20.53 8.87
N PHE A 406 4.28 -19.41 8.95
CA PHE A 406 4.24 -18.55 10.11
C PHE A 406 2.95 -18.75 10.89
N HIS A 407 3.03 -18.64 12.21
CA HIS A 407 1.89 -18.54 13.11
C HIS A 407 2.08 -17.35 14.03
N ASN A 408 1.00 -16.64 14.31
CA ASN A 408 0.95 -15.63 15.35
C ASN A 408 -0.34 -15.79 16.17
N TYR A 409 -0.21 -15.73 17.49
CA TYR A 409 -1.33 -15.75 18.43
C TYR A 409 -1.15 -14.54 19.36
N GLY A 410 -2.12 -13.65 19.40
CA GLY A 410 -2.07 -12.42 20.18
C GLY A 410 -3.22 -12.32 21.16
N ALA A 411 -2.95 -11.72 22.31
CA ALA A 411 -3.95 -11.26 23.27
C ALA A 411 -3.67 -9.80 23.62
N PHE A 412 -4.72 -8.99 23.72
CA PHE A 412 -4.57 -7.55 23.93
C PHE A 412 -5.68 -6.97 24.82
N GLY A 413 -5.33 -5.85 25.45
CA GLY A 413 -6.27 -5.00 26.17
C GLY A 413 -5.84 -3.54 26.07
N GLU A 414 -6.77 -2.64 25.76
CA GLU A 414 -6.54 -1.19 25.65
C GLU A 414 -7.62 -0.47 26.46
N LEU A 415 -7.19 0.28 27.48
CA LEU A 415 -8.02 1.02 28.40
C LEU A 415 -7.93 2.52 28.09
N THR A 416 -9.07 3.18 27.98
CA THR A 416 -9.19 4.63 28.06
C THR A 416 -9.85 4.98 29.39
N TRP A 417 -9.16 5.77 30.20
CA TRP A 417 -9.69 6.35 31.43
C TRP A 417 -9.92 7.86 31.22
N PHE A 418 -11.18 8.28 31.33
CA PHE A 418 -11.60 9.67 31.32
C PHE A 418 -11.44 10.21 32.75
N ALA A 419 -10.18 10.52 33.14
CA ALA A 419 -9.79 10.86 34.52
C ALA A 419 -10.42 12.17 35.01
N ALA A 420 -10.75 13.07 34.10
CA ALA A 420 -11.52 14.28 34.30
C ALA A 420 -12.16 14.72 32.98
N GLU A 421 -13.01 15.74 33.00
CA GLU A 421 -13.69 16.28 31.83
C GLU A 421 -12.75 16.57 30.65
N ARG A 422 -11.49 16.95 30.96
CA ARG A 422 -10.47 17.36 29.99
C ARG A 422 -9.26 16.44 29.94
N ASP A 423 -9.21 15.41 30.74
CA ASP A 423 -8.05 14.55 30.92
C ASP A 423 -8.36 13.10 30.55
N ARG A 424 -7.58 12.56 29.61
CA ARG A 424 -7.68 11.17 29.20
C ARG A 424 -6.33 10.47 29.37
N LEU A 425 -6.34 9.32 30.01
CA LEU A 425 -5.21 8.41 30.06
C LEU A 425 -5.56 7.15 29.27
N ILE A 426 -4.80 6.89 28.22
CA ILE A 426 -5.01 5.73 27.33
C ILE A 426 -3.79 4.83 27.47
N GLY A 427 -4.02 3.54 27.73
CA GLY A 427 -2.93 2.58 27.84
C GLY A 427 -3.33 1.21 27.36
N GLY A 428 -2.38 0.49 26.80
CA GLY A 428 -2.64 -0.84 26.25
C GLY A 428 -1.47 -1.79 26.45
N LEU A 429 -1.79 -3.07 26.56
CA LEU A 429 -0.84 -4.18 26.63
C LEU A 429 -1.24 -5.25 25.62
N ARG A 430 -0.25 -5.82 24.97
CA ARG A 430 -0.39 -6.93 24.04
C ARG A 430 0.74 -7.92 24.22
N LEU A 431 0.40 -9.20 24.08
CA LEU A 431 1.38 -10.28 24.08
C LEU A 431 1.14 -11.14 22.83
N ASP A 432 2.15 -11.27 21.98
CA ASP A 432 2.15 -12.11 20.82
C ASP A 432 3.07 -13.32 21.01
N ARG A 433 2.61 -14.49 20.57
CA ARG A 433 3.44 -15.67 20.36
C ARG A 433 3.57 -15.89 18.87
N ALA A 434 4.72 -15.52 18.30
CA ALA A 434 5.03 -15.69 16.89
C ALA A 434 5.97 -16.88 16.68
N SER A 435 5.78 -17.60 15.58
CA SER A 435 6.67 -18.69 15.17
C SER A 435 6.76 -18.84 13.66
N VAL A 436 7.86 -19.39 13.18
CA VAL A 436 8.07 -19.74 11.78
C VAL A 436 8.80 -21.07 11.66
N LYS A 437 8.40 -21.90 10.70
CA LYS A 437 9.09 -23.13 10.32
C LYS A 437 9.69 -22.99 8.92
N ASP A 438 10.99 -23.34 8.79
CA ASP A 438 11.72 -23.39 7.52
C ASP A 438 11.52 -24.78 6.87
N TYR A 439 10.85 -24.82 5.72
CA TYR A 439 10.61 -26.04 4.96
C TYR A 439 11.60 -26.25 3.81
N ARG A 440 12.50 -25.29 3.55
CA ARG A 440 13.49 -25.41 2.47
C ARG A 440 14.48 -26.52 2.81
N GLN A 441 14.57 -27.54 1.97
CA GLN A 441 15.52 -28.64 2.15
C GLN A 441 16.92 -28.30 1.65
N THR A 442 17.00 -27.41 0.66
CA THR A 442 18.26 -26.97 0.04
C THR A 442 18.29 -25.44 -0.11
N LEU A 443 19.50 -24.91 -0.11
CA LEU A 443 19.79 -23.52 -0.44
C LEU A 443 20.64 -23.48 -1.71
N LYS A 444 20.44 -22.48 -2.57
CA LYS A 444 21.33 -22.22 -3.70
C LYS A 444 22.60 -21.56 -3.17
N SER A 445 23.76 -22.19 -3.34
CA SER A 445 25.04 -21.68 -2.91
C SER A 445 25.96 -21.43 -4.11
N GLY A 446 26.69 -20.31 -4.07
CA GLY A 446 27.74 -19.98 -5.01
C GLY A 446 27.26 -19.62 -6.42
N HIS A 447 28.24 -19.31 -7.26
CA HIS A 447 28.04 -18.75 -8.61
C HIS A 447 27.48 -19.73 -9.64
N MET A 448 27.57 -21.02 -9.38
CA MET A 448 27.05 -22.07 -10.29
C MET A 448 25.71 -22.63 -9.82
N GLY A 449 25.08 -22.03 -8.79
CA GLY A 449 23.75 -22.46 -8.33
C GLY A 449 23.69 -23.86 -7.72
N HIS A 450 24.84 -24.41 -7.29
CA HIS A 450 24.87 -25.71 -6.63
C HIS A 450 23.97 -25.71 -5.40
N ALA A 451 23.06 -26.65 -5.35
CA ALA A 451 22.23 -26.86 -4.17
C ALA A 451 23.08 -27.42 -3.03
N MET A 452 23.03 -26.77 -1.88
CA MET A 452 23.60 -27.29 -0.63
C MET A 452 22.46 -27.63 0.33
N ALA A 453 22.68 -28.57 1.22
CA ALA A 453 21.72 -28.86 2.28
C ALA A 453 21.47 -27.62 3.13
N ASN A 454 20.21 -27.33 3.43
CA ASN A 454 19.87 -26.22 4.30
C ASN A 454 20.09 -26.62 5.77
N PRO A 455 20.99 -25.97 6.52
CA PRO A 455 21.24 -26.33 7.90
C PRO A 455 20.06 -26.05 8.84
N THR A 456 19.10 -25.23 8.40
CA THR A 456 17.86 -24.90 9.16
C THR A 456 16.62 -25.63 8.61
N ALA A 457 16.83 -26.67 7.77
CA ALA A 457 15.72 -27.43 7.20
C ALA A 457 14.87 -28.09 8.30
N ASN A 458 13.56 -27.81 8.27
CA ASN A 458 12.57 -28.24 9.24
C ASN A 458 12.68 -27.63 10.65
N ASP A 459 13.62 -26.74 10.89
CA ASP A 459 13.70 -26.02 12.15
C ASP A 459 12.50 -25.11 12.34
N THR A 460 12.11 -24.97 13.60
CA THR A 460 11.07 -24.02 14.02
C THR A 460 11.68 -23.06 15.02
N ARG A 461 11.50 -21.78 14.74
CA ARG A 461 11.85 -20.74 15.71
C ARG A 461 10.59 -20.03 16.18
N ALA A 462 10.58 -19.59 17.44
CA ALA A 462 9.44 -18.93 18.04
C ALA A 462 9.89 -17.96 19.14
N ASP A 463 9.23 -16.81 19.17
CA ASP A 463 9.49 -15.76 20.17
C ASP A 463 8.17 -15.27 20.80
N THR A 464 8.25 -14.79 22.02
CA THR A 464 7.15 -14.13 22.72
C THR A 464 7.46 -12.64 22.78
N LEU A 465 6.53 -11.83 22.27
CA LEU A 465 6.73 -10.42 21.91
C LEU A 465 5.75 -9.55 22.70
N PRO A 466 6.17 -8.97 23.82
CA PRO A 466 5.37 -7.99 24.53
C PRO A 466 5.34 -6.67 23.77
N SER A 467 4.19 -6.01 23.78
CA SER A 467 4.00 -4.64 23.29
C SER A 467 3.06 -3.89 24.21
N GLY A 468 3.20 -2.58 24.29
CA GLY A 468 2.31 -1.77 25.09
C GLY A 468 2.58 -0.29 24.94
N PHE A 469 1.66 0.52 25.41
CA PHE A 469 1.84 1.97 25.43
C PHE A 469 1.05 2.61 26.56
N VAL A 470 1.41 3.84 26.88
CA VAL A 470 0.63 4.76 27.69
C VAL A 470 0.66 6.13 27.04
N ARG A 471 -0.50 6.79 26.92
CA ARG A 471 -0.66 8.14 26.38
C ARG A 471 -1.58 8.95 27.25
N TYR A 472 -1.14 10.15 27.57
CA TYR A 472 -1.93 11.17 28.24
C TYR A 472 -2.36 12.24 27.24
N GLU A 473 -3.62 12.65 27.33
CA GLU A 473 -4.22 13.72 26.53
C GLU A 473 -4.91 14.71 27.44
N HIS A 474 -4.72 16.01 27.16
CA HIS A 474 -5.29 17.11 27.95
C HIS A 474 -5.89 18.18 27.03
N ASP A 475 -7.17 18.48 27.21
CA ASP A 475 -7.85 19.55 26.49
C ASP A 475 -7.74 20.86 27.27
N LEU A 476 -7.18 21.91 26.65
CA LEU A 476 -7.00 23.22 27.29
C LEU A 476 -8.36 23.89 27.55
N ALA A 477 -8.46 24.57 28.70
CA ALA A 477 -9.70 25.19 29.17
C ALA A 477 -10.29 26.24 28.24
N ASP A 478 -9.43 27.12 27.72
CA ASP A 478 -9.83 28.33 27.01
C ASP A 478 -9.43 28.29 25.53
N SER A 479 -9.15 27.09 25.02
CA SER A 479 -8.68 26.90 23.64
C SER A 479 -9.10 25.53 23.11
N PRO A 480 -9.54 25.40 21.86
CA PRO A 480 -9.85 24.10 21.24
C PRO A 480 -8.55 23.33 20.92
N THR A 481 -7.69 23.20 21.93
CA THR A 481 -6.37 22.57 21.82
C THR A 481 -6.27 21.34 22.70
N THR A 482 -5.92 20.23 22.11
CA THR A 482 -5.51 19.01 22.81
C THR A 482 -4.01 18.88 22.81
N LEU A 483 -3.40 18.75 23.99
CA LEU A 483 -1.99 18.39 24.18
C LEU A 483 -1.89 16.88 24.42
N TYR A 484 -0.83 16.26 23.96
CA TYR A 484 -0.63 14.82 24.22
C TYR A 484 0.84 14.45 24.35
N ALA A 485 1.10 13.39 25.12
CA ALA A 485 2.37 12.69 25.18
C ALA A 485 2.13 11.21 25.42
N GLY A 486 2.81 10.36 24.66
CA GLY A 486 2.65 8.91 24.73
C GLY A 486 3.97 8.18 24.60
N LEU A 487 4.23 7.22 25.48
CA LEU A 487 5.36 6.30 25.40
C LEU A 487 4.84 4.95 24.94
N GLY A 488 5.38 4.44 23.82
CA GLY A 488 5.01 3.14 23.26
C GLY A 488 6.22 2.23 23.11
N HIS A 489 5.98 0.94 23.29
CA HIS A 489 6.93 -0.14 23.04
C HIS A 489 6.27 -1.20 22.16
N ALA A 490 6.93 -1.62 21.08
CA ALA A 490 6.47 -2.70 20.22
C ALA A 490 7.61 -3.63 19.85
N GLU A 491 7.38 -4.93 20.02
CA GLU A 491 8.28 -5.96 19.53
C GLU A 491 7.69 -6.62 18.28
N ARG A 492 8.53 -6.85 17.26
CA ARG A 492 8.13 -7.37 15.95
C ARG A 492 8.94 -8.59 15.59
N PHE A 493 8.26 -9.70 15.27
CA PHE A 493 8.90 -10.87 14.69
C PHE A 493 9.41 -10.55 13.27
N PRO A 494 10.60 -11.07 12.87
CA PRO A 494 11.07 -10.92 11.49
C PRO A 494 10.11 -11.54 10.48
N ASP A 495 9.82 -10.84 9.38
CA ASP A 495 8.93 -11.33 8.33
C ASP A 495 9.66 -12.24 7.33
N TYR A 496 8.89 -12.81 6.42
CA TYR A 496 9.36 -13.70 5.36
C TYR A 496 10.54 -13.11 4.58
N TRP A 497 10.40 -11.86 4.11
CA TRP A 497 11.44 -11.22 3.30
C TRP A 497 12.73 -10.91 4.09
N GLU A 498 12.69 -10.84 5.42
CA GLU A 498 13.86 -10.65 6.28
C GLU A 498 14.60 -11.96 6.57
N LEU A 499 13.88 -13.08 6.66
CA LEU A 499 14.42 -14.38 7.01
C LEU A 499 14.84 -15.21 5.78
N PHE A 500 14.13 -15.07 4.65
CA PHE A 500 14.25 -15.97 3.51
C PHE A 500 14.83 -15.31 2.24
N SER A 501 14.79 -13.99 2.12
CA SER A 501 15.32 -13.28 0.95
C SER A 501 16.83 -13.01 1.00
N PRO A 502 17.47 -12.71 2.17
CA PRO A 502 18.90 -12.45 2.19
C PRO A 502 19.71 -13.70 1.85
N LYS A 503 20.77 -13.52 1.07
CA LYS A 503 21.73 -14.61 0.75
C LYS A 503 22.58 -15.01 1.93
N ARG A 504 22.73 -14.14 2.94
CA ARG A 504 23.48 -14.37 4.17
C ARG A 504 22.79 -13.72 5.36
N GLY A 505 22.96 -14.30 6.53
CA GLY A 505 22.54 -13.75 7.82
C GLY A 505 23.69 -13.12 8.60
N PRO A 506 23.47 -12.82 9.89
CA PRO A 506 24.46 -12.22 10.78
C PRO A 506 25.75 -13.07 10.82
N ASN A 507 26.91 -12.38 10.94
CA ASN A 507 28.24 -12.99 10.99
C ASN A 507 28.55 -13.91 9.79
N GLY A 508 27.92 -13.64 8.61
CA GLY A 508 28.12 -14.43 7.39
C GLY A 508 27.50 -15.82 7.41
N SER A 509 26.55 -16.08 8.31
CA SER A 509 25.78 -17.33 8.32
C SER A 509 25.11 -17.58 6.95
N VAL A 510 24.92 -18.85 6.59
CA VAL A 510 24.44 -19.28 5.27
C VAL A 510 23.03 -18.82 4.93
N ASN A 511 22.25 -18.44 5.94
CA ASN A 511 20.93 -17.83 5.80
C ASN A 511 20.63 -16.91 7.00
N ALA A 512 19.55 -16.14 6.91
CA ALA A 512 19.13 -15.21 7.97
C ALA A 512 18.19 -15.87 9.01
N PHE A 513 17.66 -17.04 8.73
CA PHE A 513 16.60 -17.68 9.51
C PHE A 513 16.97 -17.87 10.98
N ASP A 514 18.16 -18.36 11.28
CA ASP A 514 18.56 -18.75 12.65
C ASP A 514 18.94 -17.54 13.53
N LYS A 515 19.54 -16.51 12.97
CA LYS A 515 20.28 -15.50 13.75
C LYS A 515 19.70 -14.09 13.76
N ILE A 516 18.73 -13.80 12.88
CA ILE A 516 18.04 -12.50 12.91
C ILE A 516 17.09 -12.47 14.11
N LYS A 517 17.25 -11.47 14.95
CA LYS A 517 16.42 -11.29 16.17
C LYS A 517 15.18 -10.45 15.87
N PRO A 518 14.11 -10.57 16.68
CA PRO A 518 13.00 -9.65 16.69
C PRO A 518 13.46 -8.20 16.94
N GLU A 519 12.85 -7.25 16.23
CA GLU A 519 13.07 -5.82 16.49
C GLU A 519 12.25 -5.34 17.68
N LYS A 520 12.80 -4.41 18.45
CA LYS A 520 12.19 -3.80 19.64
C LYS A 520 12.26 -2.29 19.53
N THR A 521 11.13 -1.65 19.34
CA THR A 521 11.02 -0.20 19.22
C THR A 521 10.43 0.39 20.49
N THR A 522 11.12 1.34 21.11
CA THR A 522 10.58 2.17 22.19
C THR A 522 10.59 3.61 21.74
N GLN A 523 9.44 4.26 21.74
CA GLN A 523 9.25 5.60 21.16
C GLN A 523 8.38 6.47 22.06
N LEU A 524 8.81 7.70 22.27
CA LEU A 524 8.02 8.79 22.84
C LEU A 524 7.47 9.63 21.69
N ASP A 525 6.15 9.77 21.64
CA ASP A 525 5.43 10.68 20.75
C ASP A 525 4.80 11.79 21.59
N PHE A 526 4.84 13.03 21.11
CA PHE A 526 4.25 14.18 21.79
C PHE A 526 3.77 15.22 20.77
N GLY A 527 2.82 16.05 21.17
CA GLY A 527 2.34 17.07 20.25
C GLY A 527 1.12 17.81 20.75
N LEU A 528 0.55 18.54 19.82
CA LEU A 528 -0.68 19.30 20.01
C LEU A 528 -1.57 19.25 18.77
N GLN A 529 -2.85 19.41 19.00
CA GLN A 529 -3.86 19.57 17.97
C GLN A 529 -4.77 20.74 18.33
N TYR A 530 -4.94 21.67 17.40
CA TYR A 530 -5.80 22.85 17.53
C TYR A 530 -6.94 22.76 16.49
N ASN A 531 -8.18 22.79 16.96
CA ASN A 531 -9.38 22.66 16.14
C ASN A 531 -10.30 23.89 16.30
N GLY A 532 -9.87 25.05 15.83
CA GLY A 532 -10.69 26.28 15.82
C GLY A 532 -11.48 26.42 14.50
N ASP A 533 -12.43 27.34 14.49
CA ASP A 533 -13.36 27.53 13.38
C ASP A 533 -12.66 27.87 12.04
N LYS A 534 -11.66 28.74 12.08
CA LYS A 534 -10.93 29.18 10.88
C LYS A 534 -9.56 28.51 10.74
N LEU A 535 -8.98 28.06 11.83
CA LEU A 535 -7.67 27.42 11.85
C LEU A 535 -7.80 26.01 12.43
N GLN A 536 -7.34 25.04 11.68
CA GLN A 536 -7.03 23.70 12.17
C GLN A 536 -5.53 23.50 12.03
N ALA A 537 -4.85 23.14 13.10
CA ALA A 537 -3.41 22.97 13.09
C ALA A 537 -3.00 21.83 14.01
N TRP A 538 -1.91 21.19 13.69
CA TRP A 538 -1.34 20.14 14.52
C TRP A 538 0.17 20.10 14.39
N ALA A 539 0.83 19.68 15.44
CA ALA A 539 2.26 19.41 15.44
C ALA A 539 2.52 18.15 16.26
N SER A 540 3.36 17.27 15.73
CA SER A 540 3.79 16.05 16.41
C SER A 540 5.29 15.90 16.31
N GLY A 541 5.93 15.49 17.41
CA GLY A 541 7.33 15.10 17.47
C GLY A 541 7.45 13.68 17.97
N TYR A 542 8.50 12.99 17.57
CA TYR A 542 8.82 11.66 18.08
C TYR A 542 10.33 11.50 18.28
N VAL A 543 10.68 10.69 19.26
CA VAL A 543 12.06 10.22 19.51
C VAL A 543 12.00 8.79 20.00
N GLY A 544 12.85 7.93 19.45
CA GLY A 544 12.82 6.51 19.77
C GLY A 544 14.16 5.82 19.57
N VAL A 545 14.23 4.65 20.17
CA VAL A 545 15.33 3.68 20.00
C VAL A 545 14.75 2.40 19.43
N VAL A 546 15.48 1.80 18.51
CA VAL A 546 15.14 0.50 17.93
C VAL A 546 16.32 -0.44 18.21
N GLN A 547 16.12 -1.36 19.13
CA GLN A 547 17.07 -2.43 19.38
C GLN A 547 16.87 -3.54 18.33
N ASP A 548 17.97 -4.13 17.90
CA ASP A 548 17.97 -5.20 16.92
C ASP A 548 17.28 -4.84 15.57
N PHE A 549 17.38 -3.58 15.12
CA PHE A 549 16.87 -3.14 13.82
C PHE A 549 17.43 -4.01 12.71
N ILE A 550 16.57 -4.58 11.85
CA ILE A 550 16.99 -5.47 10.77
C ILE A 550 17.42 -4.63 9.56
N LEU A 551 18.72 -4.66 9.27
CA LEU A 551 19.39 -3.90 8.23
C LEU A 551 19.95 -4.83 7.16
N PHE A 552 19.79 -4.45 5.89
CA PHE A 552 20.40 -5.13 4.76
C PHE A 552 21.66 -4.38 4.30
N SER A 553 22.74 -5.13 4.12
CA SER A 553 23.95 -4.66 3.45
C SER A 553 24.08 -5.33 2.09
N TYR A 554 24.43 -4.56 1.08
CA TYR A 554 24.64 -5.00 -0.29
C TYR A 554 26.13 -5.00 -0.58
N ARG A 555 26.63 -6.08 -1.15
CA ARG A 555 28.02 -6.20 -1.59
C ARG A 555 28.01 -6.50 -3.07
N GLU A 556 28.58 -5.59 -3.85
CA GLU A 556 28.84 -5.82 -5.27
C GLU A 556 29.97 -6.84 -5.40
N GLY A 557 29.78 -7.84 -6.23
CA GLY A 557 30.77 -8.85 -6.57
C GLY A 557 30.85 -9.02 -8.09
N MET A 558 31.92 -9.66 -8.59
CA MET A 558 32.12 -9.91 -10.04
C MET A 558 30.94 -10.68 -10.68
N MET A 559 30.06 -11.30 -9.89
CA MET A 559 28.91 -12.09 -10.34
C MET A 559 27.59 -11.62 -9.71
N GLY A 560 27.42 -10.30 -9.53
CA GLY A 560 26.21 -9.66 -9.01
C GLY A 560 26.23 -9.36 -7.52
N SER A 561 25.20 -8.64 -7.06
CA SER A 561 25.10 -8.19 -5.68
C SER A 561 24.71 -9.34 -4.73
N SER A 562 25.33 -9.38 -3.57
CA SER A 562 25.01 -10.27 -2.45
C SER A 562 24.40 -9.46 -1.32
N THR A 563 23.27 -9.93 -0.79
CA THR A 563 22.59 -9.30 0.35
C THR A 563 22.89 -10.06 1.64
N GLN A 564 23.13 -9.29 2.70
CA GLN A 564 23.30 -9.80 4.06
C GLN A 564 22.35 -9.07 4.99
N ALA A 565 21.52 -9.78 5.75
CA ALA A 565 20.73 -9.22 6.82
C ALA A 565 21.49 -9.29 8.15
N THR A 566 21.43 -8.21 8.94
CA THR A 566 22.03 -8.13 10.28
C THR A 566 21.11 -7.35 11.21
N ASN A 567 21.26 -7.55 12.52
CA ASN A 567 20.64 -6.68 13.51
C ASN A 567 21.64 -5.58 13.93
N VAL A 568 21.16 -4.34 14.04
CA VAL A 568 21.90 -3.19 14.56
C VAL A 568 21.01 -2.40 15.53
N ASP A 569 21.58 -1.62 16.41
CA ASP A 569 20.81 -0.68 17.22
C ASP A 569 20.66 0.65 16.48
N ALA A 570 19.47 1.21 16.50
CA ALA A 570 19.17 2.46 15.81
C ALA A 570 18.48 3.47 16.74
N ARG A 571 18.67 4.76 16.41
CA ARG A 571 17.92 5.87 16.97
C ARG A 571 17.14 6.56 15.87
N ILE A 572 15.89 6.87 16.16
CA ILE A 572 14.99 7.56 15.24
C ILE A 572 14.41 8.79 15.92
N MET A 573 14.25 9.88 15.18
CA MET A 573 13.54 11.06 15.63
C MET A 573 12.98 11.83 14.44
N GLY A 574 12.04 12.71 14.70
CA GLY A 574 11.47 13.56 13.68
C GLY A 574 10.23 14.27 14.16
N GLY A 575 9.51 14.83 13.22
CA GLY A 575 8.25 15.49 13.50
C GLY A 575 7.51 15.85 12.24
N GLU A 576 6.24 16.05 12.42
CA GLU A 576 5.34 16.52 11.37
C GLU A 576 4.52 17.68 11.94
N LEU A 577 4.18 18.61 11.07
CA LEU A 577 3.22 19.66 11.39
C LEU A 577 2.32 19.91 10.18
N GLY A 578 1.12 20.38 10.44
CA GLY A 578 0.17 20.78 9.43
C GLY A 578 -0.76 21.85 9.93
N ALA A 579 -1.21 22.70 9.02
CA ALA A 579 -2.20 23.71 9.29
C ALA A 579 -3.10 23.91 8.08
N SER A 580 -4.38 24.16 8.34
CA SER A 580 -5.38 24.56 7.36
C SER A 580 -6.05 25.83 7.89
N TYR A 581 -6.07 26.88 7.09
CA TYR A 581 -6.60 28.18 7.48
C TYR A 581 -7.58 28.73 6.45
N GLN A 582 -8.78 29.07 6.91
CA GLN A 582 -9.80 29.73 6.12
C GLN A 582 -9.49 31.23 6.04
N LEU A 583 -8.87 31.66 4.93
CA LEU A 583 -8.47 33.05 4.71
C LEU A 583 -9.68 33.99 4.59
N THR A 584 -10.67 33.57 3.79
CA THR A 584 -11.96 34.23 3.57
C THR A 584 -13.06 33.18 3.45
N GLY A 585 -14.29 33.56 3.20
CA GLY A 585 -15.38 32.59 2.94
C GLY A 585 -15.10 31.63 1.78
N ASN A 586 -14.29 32.05 0.81
CA ASN A 586 -14.02 31.31 -0.43
C ASN A 586 -12.57 30.77 -0.52
N TRP A 587 -11.62 31.35 0.21
CA TRP A 587 -10.21 30.97 0.14
C TRP A 587 -9.75 30.21 1.35
N LYS A 588 -9.11 29.07 1.11
CA LYS A 588 -8.49 28.19 2.11
C LYS A 588 -7.03 27.95 1.75
N THR A 589 -6.16 27.95 2.72
CA THR A 589 -4.75 27.55 2.54
C THR A 589 -4.39 26.39 3.46
N ASP A 590 -3.58 25.48 2.96
CA ASP A 590 -3.05 24.34 3.68
C ASP A 590 -1.53 24.37 3.64
N ALA A 591 -0.90 24.01 4.75
CA ALA A 591 0.54 23.81 4.79
C ALA A 591 0.87 22.58 5.62
N SER A 592 1.89 21.82 5.21
CA SER A 592 2.43 20.74 6.02
C SER A 592 3.93 20.62 5.87
N LEU A 593 4.59 20.10 6.90
CA LEU A 593 6.02 19.80 6.93
C LEU A 593 6.22 18.44 7.57
N ALA A 594 7.12 17.63 7.02
CA ALA A 594 7.49 16.33 7.59
C ALA A 594 9.01 16.16 7.55
N TYR A 595 9.57 15.73 8.68
CA TYR A 595 11.01 15.47 8.84
C TYR A 595 11.24 14.15 9.55
N ALA A 596 12.15 13.34 9.02
CA ALA A 596 12.62 12.12 9.65
C ALA A 596 14.13 12.10 9.72
N TRP A 597 14.65 11.54 10.80
CA TRP A 597 16.07 11.36 11.05
C TRP A 597 16.30 9.98 11.65
N GLY A 598 17.34 9.29 11.19
CA GLY A 598 17.74 8.00 11.69
C GLY A 598 19.25 7.85 11.79
N LYS A 599 19.72 7.09 12.79
CA LYS A 599 21.12 6.75 13.01
C LYS A 599 21.24 5.28 13.39
N ASN A 600 22.07 4.55 12.68
CA ASN A 600 22.61 3.26 13.09
C ASN A 600 23.64 3.52 14.20
N SER A 601 23.30 3.21 15.43
CA SER A 601 24.13 3.48 16.60
C SER A 601 25.25 2.45 16.77
N SER A 602 25.08 1.24 16.20
CA SER A 602 26.12 0.21 16.26
C SER A 602 27.34 0.56 15.44
N ASP A 603 27.14 1.19 14.27
CA ASP A 603 28.22 1.53 13.32
C ASP A 603 28.52 3.03 13.27
N ASP A 604 27.85 3.86 14.08
CA ASP A 604 27.93 5.32 14.11
C ASP A 604 27.67 5.99 12.74
N ARG A 605 26.69 5.48 11.98
CA ARG A 605 26.35 5.93 10.63
C ARG A 605 24.91 6.44 10.54
N ALA A 606 24.57 7.10 9.42
CA ALA A 606 23.18 7.37 9.08
C ALA A 606 22.41 6.04 8.93
N LEU A 607 21.14 6.02 9.31
CA LEU A 607 20.24 4.95 8.92
C LEU A 607 19.88 5.15 7.44
N PRO A 608 19.91 4.11 6.60
CA PRO A 608 19.58 4.25 5.18
C PRO A 608 18.08 4.41 4.94
N GLN A 609 17.73 4.87 3.74
CA GLN A 609 16.36 4.98 3.26
C GLN A 609 15.47 5.89 4.14
N ILE A 610 16.07 6.95 4.69
CA ILE A 610 15.36 7.99 5.43
C ILE A 610 14.92 9.07 4.43
N PRO A 611 13.60 9.36 4.32
CA PRO A 611 13.12 10.41 3.42
C PRO A 611 13.67 11.78 3.82
N PRO A 612 13.93 12.67 2.83
CA PRO A 612 14.32 14.05 3.09
C PRO A 612 13.20 14.86 3.74
N LEU A 613 13.54 16.05 4.25
CA LEU A 613 12.54 17.03 4.67
C LEU A 613 11.63 17.40 3.50
N GLU A 614 10.33 17.35 3.72
CA GLU A 614 9.31 17.69 2.74
C GLU A 614 8.34 18.74 3.30
N ALA A 615 8.05 19.76 2.49
CA ALA A 615 7.01 20.74 2.75
C ALA A 615 5.99 20.74 1.61
N ARG A 616 4.73 20.98 1.96
CA ARG A 616 3.60 21.14 1.01
C ARG A 616 2.84 22.40 1.35
N PHE A 617 2.45 23.15 0.32
CA PHE A 617 1.65 24.36 0.42
C PHE A 617 0.49 24.26 -0.57
N GLY A 618 -0.72 24.30 -0.07
CA GLY A 618 -1.96 24.29 -0.82
C GLY A 618 -2.67 25.63 -0.74
N LEU A 619 -3.32 26.02 -1.84
CA LEU A 619 -4.26 27.13 -1.86
C LEU A 619 -5.47 26.68 -2.66
N THR A 620 -6.66 26.80 -2.06
CA THR A 620 -7.92 26.38 -2.66
C THR A 620 -8.90 27.55 -2.65
N TYR A 621 -9.58 27.75 -3.77
CA TYR A 621 -10.71 28.65 -3.94
C TYR A 621 -11.97 27.83 -4.18
N GLU A 622 -13.04 28.15 -3.45
CA GLU A 622 -14.35 27.51 -3.60
C GLU A 622 -15.45 28.57 -3.67
N GLU A 623 -16.31 28.47 -4.67
CA GLU A 623 -17.48 29.35 -4.82
C GLU A 623 -18.63 28.59 -5.50
N GLY A 624 -19.71 28.33 -4.75
CA GLY A 624 -20.85 27.58 -5.24
C GLY A 624 -20.45 26.17 -5.70
N ASP A 625 -20.60 25.92 -7.01
CA ASP A 625 -20.29 24.62 -7.61
C ASP A 625 -18.86 24.52 -8.16
N TRP A 626 -18.06 25.60 -8.08
CA TRP A 626 -16.70 25.67 -8.62
C TRP A 626 -15.65 25.58 -7.53
N SER A 627 -14.58 24.89 -7.83
CA SER A 627 -13.36 24.98 -7.06
C SER A 627 -12.12 25.04 -7.96
N ALA A 628 -11.08 25.70 -7.47
CA ALA A 628 -9.75 25.71 -8.07
C ALA A 628 -8.71 25.57 -6.97
N GLY A 629 -7.70 24.76 -7.20
CA GLY A 629 -6.66 24.47 -6.21
C GLY A 629 -5.27 24.46 -6.81
N SER A 630 -4.29 24.73 -5.95
CA SER A 630 -2.88 24.56 -6.26
C SER A 630 -2.17 23.82 -5.15
N LEU A 631 -1.14 23.06 -5.51
CA LEU A 631 -0.25 22.38 -4.57
C LEU A 631 1.21 22.64 -5.00
N TRP A 632 1.99 23.18 -4.08
CA TRP A 632 3.44 23.27 -4.24
C TRP A 632 4.11 22.33 -3.23
N ARG A 633 4.78 21.31 -3.76
CA ARG A 633 5.56 20.34 -3.01
C ARG A 633 7.05 20.68 -3.12
N VAL A 634 7.73 20.84 -2.00
CA VAL A 634 9.15 21.17 -1.91
C VAL A 634 9.85 20.12 -1.07
N VAL A 635 10.90 19.53 -1.63
CA VAL A 635 11.68 18.47 -0.99
C VAL A 635 13.13 18.93 -0.91
N ALA A 636 13.71 18.85 0.28
CA ALA A 636 15.10 19.20 0.51
C ALA A 636 16.07 18.13 -0.03
N PRO A 637 17.34 18.46 -0.28
CA PRO A 637 18.34 17.44 -0.62
C PRO A 637 18.55 16.49 0.57
N GLN A 638 18.75 15.19 0.27
CA GLN A 638 19.17 14.21 1.27
C GLN A 638 20.67 13.99 1.20
N ASN A 639 21.37 14.44 2.23
CA ASN A 639 22.83 14.34 2.32
C ASN A 639 23.32 13.29 3.34
N ARG A 640 22.40 12.77 4.17
CA ARG A 640 22.70 11.75 5.17
C ARG A 640 22.33 10.38 4.60
N ILE A 641 23.33 9.64 4.17
CA ILE A 641 23.18 8.35 3.51
C ILE A 641 24.06 7.28 4.16
N ALA A 642 23.65 6.03 4.02
CA ALA A 642 24.47 4.86 4.28
C ALA A 642 24.59 4.04 3.00
N ARG A 643 25.59 4.39 2.17
CA ARG A 643 25.79 3.76 0.85
C ARG A 643 25.84 2.23 0.98
N ASP A 644 25.16 1.54 0.07
CA ASP A 644 25.03 0.09 0.01
C ASP A 644 24.39 -0.57 1.24
N GLN A 645 23.65 0.22 2.02
CA GLN A 645 22.77 -0.28 3.08
C GLN A 645 21.32 0.12 2.79
N GLY A 646 20.38 -0.67 3.29
CA GLY A 646 18.96 -0.43 3.06
C GLY A 646 18.09 -1.57 3.58
N ASN A 647 17.17 -1.98 2.71
CA ASN A 647 16.20 -3.05 2.97
C ASN A 647 16.09 -3.95 1.73
N VAL A 648 15.16 -4.89 1.71
CA VAL A 648 15.00 -5.81 0.58
C VAL A 648 14.58 -5.12 -0.72
N VAL A 649 13.91 -3.96 -0.64
CA VAL A 649 13.41 -3.24 -1.83
C VAL A 649 14.46 -2.29 -2.40
N GLY A 650 15.16 -1.55 -1.55
CA GLY A 650 16.07 -0.51 -1.97
C GLY A 650 17.25 -0.30 -1.04
N LYS A 651 18.26 0.41 -1.52
CA LYS A 651 19.45 0.82 -0.78
C LYS A 651 19.76 2.28 -1.06
N ASP A 652 20.54 2.91 -0.18
CA ASP A 652 21.12 4.20 -0.50
C ASP A 652 22.23 4.04 -1.54
N PHE A 653 22.11 4.76 -2.65
CA PHE A 653 23.10 4.79 -3.72
C PHE A 653 24.05 5.98 -3.53
N ASP A 654 23.47 7.19 -3.49
CA ASP A 654 24.18 8.45 -3.26
C ASP A 654 23.22 9.48 -2.64
N LYS A 655 23.77 10.67 -2.38
CA LYS A 655 22.98 11.84 -1.99
C LYS A 655 22.00 12.18 -3.11
N SER A 656 20.82 12.67 -2.74
CA SER A 656 19.83 13.14 -3.71
C SER A 656 19.67 14.66 -3.66
N ALA A 657 19.43 15.27 -4.83
CA ALA A 657 19.13 16.69 -4.94
C ALA A 657 17.72 16.99 -4.38
N GLY A 658 17.53 18.21 -3.89
CA GLY A 658 16.20 18.73 -3.60
C GLY A 658 15.47 19.14 -4.87
N PHE A 659 14.14 19.23 -4.79
CA PHE A 659 13.30 19.63 -5.89
C PHE A 659 12.03 20.36 -5.42
N GLY A 660 11.39 21.06 -6.35
CA GLY A 660 10.07 21.65 -6.15
C GLY A 660 9.17 21.30 -7.33
N VAL A 661 7.94 20.86 -7.04
CA VAL A 661 6.92 20.47 -8.02
C VAL A 661 5.64 21.23 -7.72
N PHE A 662 5.08 21.87 -8.75
CA PHE A 662 3.87 22.65 -8.66
C PHE A 662 2.74 22.01 -9.47
N SER A 663 1.56 21.90 -8.88
CA SER A 663 0.39 21.28 -9.48
C SER A 663 -0.83 22.19 -9.37
N LEU A 664 -1.75 22.09 -10.34
CA LEU A 664 -3.03 22.80 -10.37
C LEU A 664 -4.17 21.81 -10.52
N ASN A 665 -5.31 22.13 -9.95
CA ASN A 665 -6.55 21.38 -10.14
C ASN A 665 -7.76 22.31 -10.16
N GLY A 666 -8.89 21.79 -10.65
CA GLY A 666 -10.18 22.42 -10.56
C GLY A 666 -11.29 21.37 -10.60
N ALA A 667 -12.43 21.71 -10.06
CA ALA A 667 -13.61 20.86 -10.14
C ALA A 667 -14.87 21.70 -10.33
N TYR A 668 -15.88 21.08 -10.95
CA TYR A 668 -17.19 21.65 -11.17
C TYR A 668 -18.26 20.61 -10.86
N ARG A 669 -19.19 20.94 -9.97
CA ARG A 669 -20.36 20.15 -9.65
C ARG A 669 -21.45 20.44 -10.67
N VAL A 670 -21.54 19.59 -11.70
CA VAL A 670 -22.49 19.74 -12.81
C VAL A 670 -23.94 19.61 -12.33
N THR A 671 -24.16 18.66 -11.42
CA THR A 671 -25.42 18.43 -10.70
C THR A 671 -25.08 17.95 -9.29
N ARG A 672 -26.08 17.77 -8.41
CA ARG A 672 -25.87 17.15 -7.09
C ARG A 672 -25.23 15.77 -7.18
N ASN A 673 -25.43 15.07 -8.28
CA ASN A 673 -25.03 13.68 -8.48
C ASN A 673 -23.80 13.54 -9.40
N VAL A 674 -23.31 14.62 -10.04
CA VAL A 674 -22.23 14.55 -11.03
C VAL A 674 -21.22 15.66 -10.78
N LYS A 675 -19.97 15.28 -10.58
CA LYS A 675 -18.83 16.19 -10.45
C LYS A 675 -17.79 15.90 -11.54
N LEU A 676 -17.31 16.94 -12.19
CA LEU A 676 -16.16 16.91 -13.11
C LEU A 676 -14.96 17.53 -12.40
N SER A 677 -13.82 16.86 -12.45
CA SER A 677 -12.55 17.37 -11.92
C SER A 677 -11.46 17.22 -12.97
N ALA A 678 -10.49 18.12 -12.97
CA ALA A 678 -9.31 18.05 -13.83
C ALA A 678 -8.10 18.62 -13.12
N GLY A 679 -6.91 18.19 -13.51
CA GLY A 679 -5.68 18.71 -12.95
C GLY A 679 -4.48 18.52 -13.85
N VAL A 680 -3.42 19.24 -13.49
CA VAL A 680 -2.09 19.08 -14.05
C VAL A 680 -1.09 18.99 -12.91
N ASP A 681 -0.33 17.91 -12.88
CA ASP A 681 0.75 17.70 -11.94
C ASP A 681 2.09 17.93 -12.61
N ASN A 682 3.06 18.42 -11.82
CA ASN A 682 4.36 18.83 -12.33
C ASN A 682 4.22 19.82 -13.50
N LEU A 683 3.49 20.92 -13.27
CA LEU A 683 3.12 21.91 -14.29
C LEU A 683 4.33 22.41 -15.11
N PHE A 684 5.50 22.54 -14.45
CA PHE A 684 6.71 23.08 -15.07
C PHE A 684 7.61 22.00 -15.69
N ASP A 685 7.13 20.75 -15.77
CA ASP A 685 7.84 19.62 -16.35
C ASP A 685 9.23 19.39 -15.72
N LYS A 686 9.28 19.53 -14.38
CA LYS A 686 10.51 19.35 -13.61
C LYS A 686 11.00 17.90 -13.71
N ASP A 687 12.22 17.71 -14.18
CA ASP A 687 12.92 16.44 -14.08
C ASP A 687 13.46 16.26 -12.66
N TYR A 688 13.04 15.17 -11.97
CA TYR A 688 13.42 14.88 -10.59
C TYR A 688 13.29 13.39 -10.24
N THR A 689 14.01 13.00 -9.20
CA THR A 689 13.93 11.67 -8.59
C THR A 689 13.66 11.78 -7.09
N GLU A 690 12.89 10.85 -6.56
CA GLU A 690 12.75 10.71 -5.10
C GLU A 690 13.96 10.00 -4.51
N HIS A 691 14.38 10.39 -3.30
CA HIS A 691 15.52 9.76 -2.63
C HIS A 691 15.36 8.24 -2.45
N LEU A 692 14.14 7.77 -2.21
CA LEU A 692 13.84 6.36 -1.97
C LEU A 692 13.64 5.53 -3.25
N ASN A 693 13.61 6.16 -4.43
CA ASN A 693 13.43 5.43 -5.68
C ASN A 693 14.58 4.45 -5.91
N LYS A 694 14.23 3.34 -6.52
CA LYS A 694 15.19 2.29 -6.86
C LYS A 694 16.07 2.72 -8.04
N ALA A 695 17.29 2.15 -8.12
CA ALA A 695 18.08 2.28 -9.34
C ALA A 695 17.39 1.61 -10.52
N GLY A 696 17.48 2.20 -11.69
CA GLY A 696 16.99 1.64 -12.93
C GLY A 696 17.78 0.39 -13.35
N ASP A 697 17.13 -0.47 -14.11
CA ASP A 697 17.74 -1.69 -14.65
C ASP A 697 18.53 -1.40 -15.93
N ALA A 698 19.74 -1.95 -16.05
CA ALA A 698 20.60 -1.74 -17.20
C ALA A 698 19.98 -2.27 -18.52
N GLY A 699 19.10 -3.29 -18.45
CA GLY A 699 18.35 -3.80 -19.59
C GLY A 699 17.37 -2.79 -20.20
N PHE A 700 17.10 -1.70 -19.49
CA PHE A 700 16.35 -0.54 -19.97
C PHE A 700 17.21 0.68 -20.27
N GLY A 701 18.53 0.54 -20.27
CA GLY A 701 19.48 1.60 -20.60
C GLY A 701 19.87 2.51 -19.45
N PHE A 702 19.45 2.24 -18.20
CA PHE A 702 19.87 3.02 -17.04
C PHE A 702 21.35 2.75 -16.72
N SER A 703 22.05 3.82 -16.35
CA SER A 703 23.42 3.71 -15.83
C SER A 703 23.42 3.09 -14.42
N ALA A 704 24.56 2.55 -14.00
CA ALA A 704 24.70 2.02 -12.64
C ALA A 704 24.38 3.11 -11.59
N ASN A 705 23.52 2.80 -10.64
CA ASN A 705 23.05 3.69 -9.57
C ASN A 705 22.24 4.93 -10.04
N GLU A 706 21.84 5.00 -11.29
CA GLU A 706 20.88 5.99 -11.77
C GLU A 706 19.49 5.60 -11.25
N THR A 707 18.89 6.47 -10.44
CA THR A 707 17.56 6.22 -9.85
C THR A 707 16.45 6.48 -10.86
N VAL A 708 15.40 5.66 -10.80
CA VAL A 708 14.21 5.81 -11.65
C VAL A 708 13.61 7.20 -11.44
N PRO A 709 13.49 8.04 -12.50
CA PRO A 709 12.92 9.37 -12.39
C PRO A 709 11.40 9.31 -12.17
N GLU A 710 10.84 10.39 -11.62
CA GLU A 710 9.39 10.56 -11.44
C GLU A 710 8.76 11.05 -12.75
N PRO A 711 7.42 10.91 -12.91
CA PRO A 711 6.72 11.41 -14.10
C PRO A 711 6.93 12.91 -14.31
N GLY A 712 7.09 13.29 -15.57
CA GLY A 712 7.04 14.68 -16.03
C GLY A 712 5.64 15.27 -15.87
N ARG A 713 5.32 16.30 -16.66
CA ARG A 713 4.00 16.94 -16.60
C ARG A 713 2.88 15.97 -16.96
N THR A 714 1.93 15.81 -16.06
CA THR A 714 0.83 14.84 -16.18
C THR A 714 -0.51 15.56 -16.11
N PHE A 715 -1.36 15.37 -17.13
CA PHE A 715 -2.75 15.85 -17.15
C PHE A 715 -3.69 14.73 -16.77
N TRP A 716 -4.79 15.08 -16.09
CA TRP A 716 -5.85 14.14 -15.79
C TRP A 716 -7.22 14.84 -15.74
N THR A 717 -8.26 14.08 -16.01
CA THR A 717 -9.66 14.47 -15.83
C THR A 717 -10.42 13.32 -15.19
N LYS A 718 -11.36 13.64 -14.32
CA LYS A 718 -12.17 12.65 -13.59
C LYS A 718 -13.63 13.09 -13.56
N VAL A 719 -14.52 12.14 -13.74
CA VAL A 719 -15.97 12.33 -13.53
C VAL A 719 -16.40 11.39 -12.39
N ASP A 720 -17.04 11.97 -11.39
CA ASP A 720 -17.63 11.24 -10.27
C ASP A 720 -19.16 11.27 -10.37
N PHE A 721 -19.80 10.13 -10.10
CA PHE A 721 -21.24 9.93 -10.08
C PHE A 721 -21.67 9.41 -8.72
N SER A 722 -22.77 9.93 -8.14
CA SER A 722 -23.36 9.47 -6.89
C SER A 722 -24.89 9.51 -6.96
N PHE A 723 -25.53 8.35 -6.85
CA PHE A 723 -27.00 8.19 -6.96
C PHE A 723 -27.55 7.35 -5.83
#